data_eca7a88aff6a3b7022b2ba69e5625aa9
#
_entry.id   eca7a88aff6a3b7022b2ba69e5625aa9
#
_cell.length_a   1.000
_cell.length_b   1.000
_cell.length_c   1.000
_cell.angle_alpha   90.00
_cell.angle_beta   90.00
_cell.angle_gamma   90.00
#
_symmetry.space_group_name_H-M   'P 1'
#
loop_
_entity.id
_entity.type
_entity.pdbx_description
1 polymer ?
#
loop_
_entity_poly.entity_id
_entity_poly.type
_entity_poly.pdbx_seq_one_letter_code
_entity_poly.pdbx_strand_id
1 'polypeptide(L)'
;VTGESDPIVKHMGDEILSGSFLISGNAKAQVIRIGADNYANKITSGAKYIKKNNSKMLASINYILKMISVCIIPMILLMFGKEMLLAHSTFTDAVVNTVSAIIGMIPEGLVLMASMVLAVSVIRLATNKTLAQDLYCVETLARVDVLCLDKTGTITEGRMEVSDVISLDGNDHEKALCEMIYALGDNNPTALAVMDRYKKDGFLPEREWSAKTAIHFSSAKKWSLAAFEDKGTYILGAAEFILGDAMTDALREQIKTLSEGGYRVVLFAHSDNMPPEVEGGALPENITPVALVRITDCIRKEAPATLKYFAEQDVDIRIISGDSPVTVSGVAQRAGLEHYENYVDASTLTTDEELWEAADKYKIFGRVTPYQKLELVKALKAKGHTVAMTGDGVNDVLALKESDCSIAMQSGSDAARNVSNIVLLDSNFASMPKIVGEGRRSINNIERSSVLFLYKTVYSFLAALMFCFVPMGYPLQAIQLTQINMFTNGIPSFLLAMEPNFKRVKGEFIENVLPRSIMHGLLITFNFVGIVLMRYISSWMDIIPRETFDYSIETMSTICIGFAAFVILFKVCMPFKPWKIGLFVFLIGGFTADIFILRDFLLDLKPMCFEMVVMTGILMGATVLIEALSSFFERHITDNLLAFQRYWKDVFIRMSAKRKAGKENGKHLLCQDSPENVLFIQTDRILSGTARHASPQRKKSLKRLLHNGFPIFPKQGNMPYTFLIRHCREV
;
A
#
# COMPACT_ATOMS: atom_id res chain seq x y z
N VAL A 1 -11.16 -7.41 -24.74
CA VAL A 1 -11.38 -5.97 -24.87
C VAL A 1 -12.80 -5.60 -24.48
N THR A 2 -13.78 -6.45 -24.73
CA THR A 2 -15.18 -6.29 -24.29
C THR A 2 -15.45 -6.95 -22.93
N GLY A 3 -14.49 -7.67 -22.36
CA GLY A 3 -14.64 -8.45 -21.12
C GLY A 3 -15.19 -9.86 -21.34
N GLU A 4 -15.49 -10.20 -22.57
CA GLU A 4 -15.98 -11.53 -22.93
C GLU A 4 -14.80 -12.46 -23.27
N SER A 5 -14.85 -13.67 -22.77
CA SER A 5 -13.87 -14.72 -23.06
C SER A 5 -14.12 -15.40 -24.41
N ASP A 6 -15.29 -15.17 -25.01
CA ASP A 6 -15.67 -15.81 -26.27
C ASP A 6 -15.09 -15.06 -27.46
N PRO A 7 -14.51 -15.80 -28.46
CA PRO A 7 -14.01 -15.21 -29.67
C PRO A 7 -15.18 -14.65 -30.52
N ILE A 8 -15.03 -13.41 -30.98
CA ILE A 8 -16.00 -12.76 -31.86
C ILE A 8 -15.52 -12.94 -33.27
N VAL A 9 -16.36 -13.58 -34.12
CA VAL A 9 -16.08 -13.73 -35.55
C VAL A 9 -16.17 -12.35 -36.20
N LYS A 10 -15.17 -11.99 -37.02
CA LYS A 10 -15.10 -10.74 -37.77
C LYS A 10 -15.13 -11.02 -39.26
N HIS A 11 -15.95 -10.28 -39.99
CA HIS A 11 -16.10 -10.33 -41.44
C HIS A 11 -15.44 -9.12 -42.11
N MET A 12 -15.36 -9.14 -43.43
CA MET A 12 -14.82 -8.03 -44.21
C MET A 12 -15.69 -6.77 -44.01
N GLY A 13 -15.05 -5.68 -43.54
CA GLY A 13 -15.74 -4.41 -43.21
C GLY A 13 -16.00 -4.20 -41.74
N ASP A 14 -15.76 -5.20 -40.87
CA ASP A 14 -15.95 -5.08 -39.44
C ASP A 14 -14.82 -4.28 -38.78
N GLU A 15 -15.18 -3.49 -37.74
CA GLU A 15 -14.22 -2.76 -36.94
C GLU A 15 -13.48 -3.71 -35.94
N ILE A 16 -12.15 -3.63 -35.95
CA ILE A 16 -11.28 -4.33 -34.97
C ILE A 16 -10.83 -3.30 -33.96
N LEU A 17 -11.05 -3.61 -32.66
CA LEU A 17 -10.70 -2.72 -31.57
C LEU A 17 -9.23 -2.86 -31.16
N SER A 18 -8.55 -1.76 -30.82
CA SER A 18 -7.18 -1.81 -30.30
C SER A 18 -7.13 -2.58 -28.98
N GLY A 19 -6.11 -3.44 -28.82
CA GLY A 19 -5.97 -4.35 -27.68
C GLY A 19 -6.63 -5.72 -27.88
N SER A 20 -7.31 -5.97 -29.02
CA SER A 20 -7.74 -7.31 -29.40
C SER A 20 -6.65 -8.03 -30.19
N PHE A 21 -6.67 -9.36 -30.16
CA PHE A 21 -5.76 -10.22 -30.91
C PHE A 21 -6.54 -11.31 -31.65
N LEU A 22 -5.98 -11.80 -32.73
CA LEU A 22 -6.57 -12.90 -33.48
C LEU A 22 -6.27 -14.23 -32.78
N ILE A 23 -7.31 -15.00 -32.47
CA ILE A 23 -7.20 -16.33 -31.89
C ILE A 23 -7.01 -17.38 -33.00
N SER A 24 -7.67 -17.17 -34.14
CA SER A 24 -7.63 -18.04 -35.28
C SER A 24 -7.79 -17.22 -36.56
N GLY A 25 -7.20 -17.68 -37.69
CA GLY A 25 -7.26 -17.05 -38.98
C GLY A 25 -6.24 -15.93 -39.18
N ASN A 26 -6.26 -15.35 -40.41
CA ASN A 26 -5.42 -14.22 -40.81
C ASN A 26 -6.29 -13.11 -41.38
N ALA A 27 -6.00 -11.86 -41.01
CA ALA A 27 -6.70 -10.71 -41.54
C ALA A 27 -5.76 -9.55 -41.85
N LYS A 28 -6.11 -8.73 -42.84
CA LYS A 28 -5.50 -7.41 -43.07
C LYS A 28 -6.48 -6.35 -42.59
N ALA A 29 -5.99 -5.42 -41.76
CA ALA A 29 -6.80 -4.33 -41.22
C ALA A 29 -6.19 -2.97 -41.58
N GLN A 30 -7.05 -1.99 -41.86
CA GLN A 30 -6.66 -0.60 -42.04
C GLN A 30 -6.82 0.14 -40.70
N VAL A 31 -5.79 0.84 -40.28
CA VAL A 31 -5.85 1.66 -39.06
C VAL A 31 -6.69 2.90 -39.33
N ILE A 32 -7.80 3.05 -38.60
CA ILE A 32 -8.74 4.17 -38.74
C ILE A 32 -8.69 5.17 -37.60
N ARG A 33 -8.16 4.76 -36.44
CA ARG A 33 -8.01 5.63 -35.27
C ARG A 33 -6.66 5.34 -34.54
N ILE A 34 -5.99 6.40 -34.10
CA ILE A 34 -4.70 6.32 -33.41
C ILE A 34 -4.70 7.19 -32.15
N GLY A 35 -3.74 6.96 -31.27
CA GLY A 35 -3.54 7.78 -30.08
C GLY A 35 -4.75 7.76 -29.13
N ALA A 36 -5.20 8.94 -28.71
CA ALA A 36 -6.29 9.08 -27.71
C ALA A 36 -7.66 8.60 -28.24
N ASP A 37 -7.84 8.51 -29.55
CA ASP A 37 -9.13 8.15 -30.17
C ASP A 37 -9.32 6.64 -30.32
N ASN A 38 -8.27 5.84 -30.05
CA ASN A 38 -8.39 4.40 -30.09
C ASN A 38 -9.15 3.85 -28.87
N TYR A 39 -9.73 2.66 -28.98
CA TYR A 39 -10.59 2.08 -27.96
C TYR A 39 -9.83 1.78 -26.66
N ALA A 40 -8.65 1.20 -26.71
CA ALA A 40 -7.83 0.91 -25.54
C ALA A 40 -7.46 2.18 -24.78
N ASN A 41 -7.12 3.27 -25.48
CA ASN A 41 -6.81 4.54 -24.87
C ASN A 41 -8.05 5.28 -24.34
N LYS A 42 -9.25 5.06 -24.89
CA LYS A 42 -10.50 5.57 -24.29
C LYS A 42 -10.80 4.91 -22.97
N ILE A 43 -10.60 3.59 -22.85
CA ILE A 43 -10.71 2.88 -21.56
C ILE A 43 -9.65 3.39 -20.58
N THR A 44 -8.39 3.49 -21.01
CA THR A 44 -7.30 4.03 -20.16
C THR A 44 -7.44 5.52 -19.88
N SER A 45 -8.06 6.33 -20.75
CA SER A 45 -8.26 7.76 -20.47
C SER A 45 -9.42 8.02 -19.50
N GLY A 46 -10.46 7.18 -19.50
CA GLY A 46 -11.39 7.07 -18.37
C GLY A 46 -10.67 6.66 -17.05
N ALA A 47 -9.54 5.98 -17.19
CA ALA A 47 -8.63 5.62 -16.09
C ALA A 47 -7.59 6.71 -15.76
N LYS A 48 -7.49 7.81 -16.48
CA LYS A 48 -6.56 8.95 -16.24
C LYS A 48 -6.85 9.78 -15.00
N TYR A 49 -7.76 9.38 -14.16
CA TYR A 49 -7.77 9.84 -12.79
C TYR A 49 -6.55 9.19 -12.10
N ILE A 50 -5.42 9.90 -12.11
CA ILE A 50 -4.24 9.52 -11.33
C ILE A 50 -4.72 9.50 -9.89
N LYS A 51 -4.99 8.30 -9.36
CA LYS A 51 -5.20 8.12 -7.93
C LYS A 51 -3.89 8.55 -7.26
N LYS A 52 -3.87 9.72 -6.64
CA LYS A 52 -2.77 10.10 -5.78
C LYS A 52 -2.76 9.09 -4.64
N ASN A 53 -1.84 8.15 -4.69
CA ASN A 53 -1.58 7.27 -3.56
C ASN A 53 -1.07 8.14 -2.42
N ASN A 54 -1.91 8.38 -1.44
CA ASN A 54 -1.54 9.13 -0.25
C ASN A 54 -0.79 8.17 0.68
N SER A 55 0.53 8.29 0.75
CA SER A 55 1.32 7.63 1.78
C SER A 55 0.76 7.98 3.16
N LYS A 56 0.33 6.97 3.91
CA LYS A 56 -0.15 7.13 5.29
C LYS A 56 0.97 7.64 6.20
N MET A 57 2.19 7.16 5.96
CA MET A 57 3.39 7.58 6.68
C MET A 57 3.71 9.05 6.43
N LEU A 58 3.75 9.50 5.16
CA LEU A 58 4.00 10.93 4.86
C LEU A 58 2.87 11.82 5.34
N ALA A 59 1.62 11.39 5.27
CA ALA A 59 0.50 12.11 5.85
C ALA A 59 0.69 12.30 7.36
N SER A 60 1.16 11.26 8.05
CA SER A 60 1.49 11.29 9.48
C SER A 60 2.66 12.24 9.78
N ILE A 61 3.73 12.17 9.00
CA ILE A 61 4.89 13.07 9.10
C ILE A 61 4.45 14.52 8.88
N ASN A 62 3.69 14.80 7.84
CA ASN A 62 3.18 16.15 7.55
C ASN A 62 2.24 16.68 8.64
N TYR A 63 1.44 15.80 9.25
CA TYR A 63 0.62 16.17 10.39
C TYR A 63 1.46 16.58 11.60
N ILE A 64 2.51 15.80 11.93
CA ILE A 64 3.45 16.12 13.01
C ILE A 64 4.14 17.46 12.72
N LEU A 65 4.66 17.67 11.50
CA LEU A 65 5.31 18.91 11.10
C LEU A 65 4.37 20.13 11.23
N LYS A 66 3.12 19.97 10.82
CA LYS A 66 2.11 21.03 10.95
C LYS A 66 1.84 21.36 12.42
N MET A 67 1.72 20.36 13.27
CA MET A 67 1.52 20.55 14.71
C MET A 67 2.71 21.29 15.33
N ILE A 68 3.95 20.87 15.01
CA ILE A 68 5.18 21.51 15.48
C ILE A 68 5.22 22.98 15.01
N SER A 69 4.90 23.26 13.74
CA SER A 69 4.89 24.63 13.19
C SER A 69 3.93 25.56 13.93
N VAL A 70 2.77 25.05 14.35
CA VAL A 70 1.80 25.81 15.16
C VAL A 70 2.35 26.09 16.56
N CYS A 71 3.08 25.12 17.17
CA CYS A 71 3.67 25.30 18.50
C CYS A 71 4.88 26.24 18.52
N ILE A 72 5.65 26.30 17.44
CA ILE A 72 6.85 27.14 17.34
C ILE A 72 6.52 28.63 17.46
N ILE A 73 5.45 29.11 16.81
CA ILE A 73 5.10 30.54 16.78
C ILE A 73 4.94 31.13 18.18
N PRO A 74 4.10 30.58 19.09
CA PRO A 74 3.99 31.13 20.44
C PRO A 74 5.28 30.97 21.25
N MET A 75 6.09 29.93 21.00
CA MET A 75 7.37 29.75 21.66
C MET A 75 8.40 30.82 21.28
N ILE A 76 8.44 31.23 19.99
CA ILE A 76 9.26 32.37 19.56
C ILE A 76 8.89 33.62 20.35
N LEU A 77 7.59 33.92 20.40
CA LEU A 77 7.11 35.14 21.09
C LEU A 77 7.41 35.11 22.59
N LEU A 78 7.24 33.96 23.23
CA LEU A 78 7.53 33.79 24.66
C LEU A 78 9.02 33.91 24.98
N MET A 79 9.88 33.20 24.23
CA MET A 79 11.32 33.23 24.46
C MET A 79 11.91 34.59 24.15
N PHE A 80 11.58 35.18 23.00
CA PHE A 80 12.06 36.52 22.62
C PHE A 80 11.57 37.58 23.59
N GLY A 81 10.29 37.52 23.99
CA GLY A 81 9.71 38.43 24.97
C GLY A 81 10.39 38.33 26.34
N LYS A 82 10.71 37.09 26.80
CA LYS A 82 11.45 36.90 28.05
C LYS A 82 12.86 37.51 27.98
N GLU A 83 13.61 37.27 26.91
CA GLU A 83 14.97 37.78 26.72
C GLU A 83 14.97 39.34 26.69
N MET A 84 14.02 39.97 25.98
CA MET A 84 13.93 41.43 25.87
C MET A 84 13.39 42.09 27.13
N LEU A 85 12.34 41.53 27.76
CA LEU A 85 11.57 42.22 28.83
C LEU A 85 12.09 41.86 30.23
N LEU A 86 12.56 40.60 30.44
CA LEU A 86 12.95 40.11 31.77
C LEU A 86 14.45 39.98 31.92
N ALA A 87 15.18 39.53 30.90
CA ALA A 87 16.62 39.37 30.94
C ALA A 87 17.39 40.63 30.55
N HIS A 88 16.70 41.65 30.00
CA HIS A 88 17.30 42.90 29.48
C HIS A 88 18.49 42.66 28.53
N SER A 89 18.45 41.54 27.77
CA SER A 89 19.47 41.15 26.80
C SER A 89 19.52 42.18 25.65
N THR A 90 20.69 42.25 24.98
CA THR A 90 20.72 43.06 23.74
C THR A 90 19.81 42.43 22.69
N PHE A 91 19.37 43.18 21.70
CA PHE A 91 18.52 42.65 20.63
C PHE A 91 19.19 41.44 19.92
N THR A 92 20.50 41.52 19.69
CA THR A 92 21.27 40.46 19.05
C THR A 92 21.28 39.21 19.90
N ASP A 93 21.55 39.31 21.20
CA ASP A 93 21.59 38.17 22.13
C ASP A 93 20.20 37.53 22.27
N ALA A 94 19.15 38.36 22.35
CA ALA A 94 17.77 37.89 22.41
C ALA A 94 17.40 37.07 21.16
N VAL A 95 17.82 37.51 19.96
CA VAL A 95 17.62 36.77 18.71
C VAL A 95 18.41 35.46 18.72
N VAL A 96 19.71 35.48 19.07
CA VAL A 96 20.56 34.31 19.08
C VAL A 96 20.04 33.26 20.08
N ASN A 97 19.70 33.67 21.31
CA ASN A 97 19.18 32.77 22.33
C ASN A 97 17.83 32.15 21.92
N THR A 98 16.93 32.96 21.34
CA THR A 98 15.64 32.50 20.84
C THR A 98 15.82 31.47 19.70
N VAL A 99 16.68 31.78 18.72
CA VAL A 99 16.95 30.88 17.60
C VAL A 99 17.59 29.56 18.10
N SER A 100 18.55 29.64 19.04
CA SER A 100 19.19 28.45 19.62
C SER A 100 18.17 27.54 20.30
N ALA A 101 17.22 28.10 21.06
CA ALA A 101 16.18 27.32 21.71
C ALA A 101 15.20 26.65 20.70
N ILE A 102 14.93 27.30 19.56
CA ILE A 102 13.89 26.86 18.61
C ILE A 102 14.42 25.96 17.53
N ILE A 103 15.67 26.12 17.10
CA ILE A 103 16.28 25.30 16.02
C ILE A 103 16.21 23.80 16.33
N GLY A 104 16.29 23.44 17.62
CA GLY A 104 16.13 22.08 18.09
C GLY A 104 14.73 21.49 17.88
N MET A 105 13.68 22.33 17.79
CA MET A 105 12.31 21.89 17.64
C MET A 105 11.98 21.43 16.21
N ILE A 106 12.77 21.82 15.21
CA ILE A 106 12.53 21.50 13.81
C ILE A 106 13.20 20.14 13.48
N PRO A 107 12.42 19.10 13.11
CA PRO A 107 12.97 17.80 12.71
C PRO A 107 13.46 17.83 11.25
N GLU A 108 14.50 18.58 10.96
CA GLU A 108 15.01 18.93 9.62
C GLU A 108 15.29 17.70 8.74
N GLY A 109 15.87 16.65 9.33
CA GLY A 109 16.26 15.44 8.59
C GLY A 109 15.13 14.45 8.34
N LEU A 110 13.96 14.60 8.97
CA LEU A 110 12.92 13.55 8.96
C LEU A 110 12.37 13.26 7.56
N VAL A 111 11.97 14.30 6.82
CA VAL A 111 11.40 14.16 5.46
C VAL A 111 12.49 13.73 4.47
N LEU A 112 13.67 14.34 4.58
CA LEU A 112 14.81 14.02 3.72
C LEU A 112 15.20 12.55 3.87
N MET A 113 15.33 12.06 5.10
CA MET A 113 15.69 10.68 5.40
C MET A 113 14.61 9.71 4.90
N ALA A 114 13.33 9.99 5.13
CA ALA A 114 12.23 9.16 4.63
C ALA A 114 12.26 9.07 3.09
N SER A 115 12.43 10.19 2.40
CA SER A 115 12.53 10.23 0.93
C SER A 115 13.75 9.46 0.41
N MET A 116 14.90 9.59 1.09
CA MET A 116 16.14 8.90 0.72
C MET A 116 16.01 7.38 0.90
N VAL A 117 15.42 6.92 2.01
CA VAL A 117 15.18 5.48 2.25
C VAL A 117 14.28 4.89 1.18
N LEU A 118 13.20 5.58 0.82
CA LEU A 118 12.29 5.14 -0.24
C LEU A 118 12.98 5.12 -1.61
N ALA A 119 13.79 6.13 -1.93
CA ALA A 119 14.56 6.16 -3.18
C ALA A 119 15.55 4.99 -3.27
N VAL A 120 16.29 4.71 -2.20
CA VAL A 120 17.19 3.53 -2.12
C VAL A 120 16.41 2.23 -2.27
N SER A 121 15.21 2.14 -1.71
CA SER A 121 14.36 0.96 -1.86
C SER A 121 13.93 0.74 -3.30
N VAL A 122 13.56 1.79 -4.02
CA VAL A 122 13.22 1.71 -5.45
C VAL A 122 14.42 1.24 -6.28
N ILE A 123 15.63 1.74 -6.00
CA ILE A 123 16.85 1.27 -6.67
C ILE A 123 17.07 -0.23 -6.41
N ARG A 124 16.89 -0.69 -5.16
CA ARG A 124 17.01 -2.12 -4.82
C ARG A 124 15.93 -2.98 -5.46
N LEU A 125 14.70 -2.47 -5.59
CA LEU A 125 13.64 -3.15 -6.32
C LEU A 125 14.00 -3.29 -7.80
N ALA A 126 14.56 -2.26 -8.42
CA ALA A 126 15.01 -2.30 -9.81
C ALA A 126 16.10 -3.37 -10.03
N THR A 127 17.06 -3.52 -9.08
CA THR A 127 18.07 -4.61 -9.15
C THR A 127 17.45 -6.00 -9.02
N ASN A 128 16.26 -6.11 -8.41
CA ASN A 128 15.47 -7.34 -8.33
C ASN A 128 14.42 -7.46 -9.45
N LYS A 129 14.66 -6.84 -10.62
CA LYS A 129 13.79 -6.87 -11.79
C LYS A 129 12.35 -6.42 -11.51
N THR A 130 12.20 -5.44 -10.64
CA THR A 130 10.91 -4.88 -10.25
C THR A 130 10.91 -3.39 -10.50
N LEU A 131 9.99 -2.91 -11.33
CA LEU A 131 9.78 -1.50 -11.60
C LEU A 131 8.70 -0.96 -10.66
N ALA A 132 9.08 -0.10 -9.74
CA ALA A 132 8.15 0.68 -8.94
C ALA A 132 7.84 1.99 -9.70
N GLN A 133 6.58 2.22 -10.03
CA GLN A 133 6.14 3.45 -10.71
C GLN A 133 5.81 4.58 -9.74
N ASP A 134 5.61 4.24 -8.46
CA ASP A 134 5.35 5.18 -7.38
C ASP A 134 6.23 4.81 -6.18
N LEU A 135 6.91 5.80 -5.59
CA LEU A 135 7.76 5.62 -4.40
C LEU A 135 6.98 5.07 -3.19
N TYR A 136 5.70 5.42 -3.09
CA TYR A 136 4.87 5.10 -1.93
C TYR A 136 4.22 3.72 -2.00
N CYS A 137 4.25 3.06 -3.15
CA CYS A 137 3.75 1.69 -3.28
C CYS A 137 4.53 0.71 -2.38
N VAL A 138 5.81 0.99 -2.14
CA VAL A 138 6.68 0.20 -1.26
C VAL A 138 6.17 0.22 0.19
N GLU A 139 5.69 1.38 0.65
CA GLU A 139 5.04 1.51 1.96
C GLU A 139 3.76 0.68 2.04
N THR A 140 2.89 0.86 1.04
CA THR A 140 1.58 0.20 1.02
C THR A 140 1.75 -1.31 1.00
N LEU A 141 2.66 -1.81 0.16
CA LEU A 141 2.90 -3.25 0.04
C LEU A 141 3.40 -3.90 1.35
N ALA A 142 4.19 -3.17 2.14
CA ALA A 142 4.65 -3.68 3.44
C ALA A 142 3.53 -3.85 4.48
N ARG A 143 2.40 -3.16 4.28
CA ARG A 143 1.22 -3.16 5.16
C ARG A 143 0.08 -4.02 4.64
N VAL A 144 0.23 -4.62 3.45
CA VAL A 144 -0.80 -5.48 2.86
C VAL A 144 -1.14 -6.64 3.79
N ASP A 145 -2.42 -6.81 4.06
CA ASP A 145 -2.99 -7.92 4.83
C ASP A 145 -3.92 -8.80 3.99
N VAL A 146 -4.37 -8.33 2.81
CA VAL A 146 -5.12 -9.12 1.82
C VAL A 146 -4.44 -9.01 0.46
N LEU A 147 -4.12 -10.17 -0.13
CA LEU A 147 -3.52 -10.26 -1.46
C LEU A 147 -4.51 -10.94 -2.41
N CYS A 148 -5.10 -10.17 -3.32
CA CYS A 148 -5.96 -10.65 -4.39
C CYS A 148 -5.10 -11.04 -5.59
N LEU A 149 -5.16 -12.30 -5.98
CA LEU A 149 -4.40 -12.86 -7.10
C LEU A 149 -5.34 -13.16 -8.26
N ASP A 150 -4.99 -12.71 -9.46
CA ASP A 150 -5.55 -13.32 -10.66
C ASP A 150 -4.91 -14.70 -10.86
N LYS A 151 -5.66 -15.66 -11.41
CA LYS A 151 -5.15 -17.02 -11.66
C LYS A 151 -4.12 -17.03 -12.79
N THR A 152 -4.56 -16.52 -13.95
CA THR A 152 -3.84 -16.62 -15.22
C THR A 152 -2.65 -15.67 -15.26
N GLY A 153 -1.50 -16.13 -15.75
CA GLY A 153 -0.28 -15.30 -15.80
C GLY A 153 0.36 -14.98 -14.44
N THR A 154 -0.35 -15.19 -13.32
CA THR A 154 0.15 -14.96 -11.94
C THR A 154 0.56 -16.27 -11.26
N ILE A 155 -0.41 -17.09 -10.85
CA ILE A 155 -0.17 -18.40 -10.23
C ILE A 155 0.26 -19.39 -11.30
N THR A 156 -0.32 -19.28 -12.50
CA THR A 156 0.02 -20.09 -13.67
C THR A 156 0.94 -19.33 -14.63
N GLU A 157 1.59 -20.05 -15.52
CA GLU A 157 2.48 -19.47 -16.54
C GLU A 157 1.71 -18.83 -17.72
N GLY A 158 0.38 -18.91 -17.73
CA GLY A 158 -0.46 -18.47 -18.85
C GLY A 158 -0.45 -19.42 -20.02
N ARG A 159 0.14 -20.62 -19.86
CA ARG A 159 0.13 -21.71 -20.83
C ARG A 159 -0.51 -22.95 -20.22
N MET A 160 -1.06 -23.81 -21.11
CA MET A 160 -1.61 -25.10 -20.73
C MET A 160 -0.62 -26.21 -21.05
N GLU A 161 -0.79 -27.34 -20.38
CA GLU A 161 -0.08 -28.57 -20.68
C GLU A 161 -1.04 -29.76 -20.71
N VAL A 162 -0.76 -30.74 -21.58
CA VAL A 162 -1.46 -32.02 -21.58
C VAL A 162 -0.92 -32.86 -20.44
N SER A 163 -1.79 -33.11 -19.45
CA SER A 163 -1.45 -33.98 -18.31
C SER A 163 -1.47 -35.43 -18.71
N ASP A 164 -2.49 -35.84 -19.52
CA ASP A 164 -2.70 -37.25 -19.85
C ASP A 164 -3.57 -37.37 -21.12
N VAL A 165 -3.37 -38.46 -21.88
CA VAL A 165 -4.22 -38.88 -23.00
C VAL A 165 -4.72 -40.29 -22.70
N ILE A 166 -6.01 -40.38 -22.35
CA ILE A 166 -6.64 -41.63 -21.89
C ILE A 166 -7.36 -42.26 -23.07
N SER A 167 -6.83 -43.39 -23.58
CA SER A 167 -7.47 -44.15 -24.64
C SER A 167 -8.78 -44.77 -24.14
N LEU A 168 -9.81 -44.73 -24.99
CA LEU A 168 -11.11 -45.34 -24.73
C LEU A 168 -11.31 -46.66 -25.43
N ASP A 169 -10.54 -46.93 -26.52
CA ASP A 169 -10.59 -48.13 -27.35
C ASP A 169 -9.37 -49.02 -27.18
N GLY A 170 -8.40 -48.63 -26.34
CA GLY A 170 -7.15 -49.35 -26.08
C GLY A 170 -6.05 -49.14 -27.13
N ASN A 171 -6.28 -48.28 -28.14
CA ASN A 171 -5.30 -47.96 -29.15
C ASN A 171 -4.53 -46.70 -28.81
N ASP A 172 -3.34 -46.52 -29.41
CA ASP A 172 -2.58 -45.29 -29.29
C ASP A 172 -3.04 -44.29 -30.36
N HIS A 173 -3.59 -43.16 -29.90
CA HIS A 173 -4.09 -42.08 -30.74
C HIS A 173 -3.19 -40.84 -30.72
N GLU A 174 -2.02 -40.87 -30.10
CA GLU A 174 -1.16 -39.71 -29.95
C GLU A 174 -0.71 -39.16 -31.31
N LYS A 175 -0.33 -40.05 -32.26
CA LYS A 175 0.05 -39.64 -33.61
C LYS A 175 -1.11 -38.97 -34.35
N ALA A 176 -2.32 -39.53 -34.26
CA ALA A 176 -3.51 -38.97 -34.92
C ALA A 176 -3.88 -37.58 -34.37
N LEU A 177 -3.78 -37.41 -33.02
CA LEU A 177 -4.03 -36.17 -32.36
C LEU A 177 -3.02 -35.07 -32.80
N CYS A 178 -1.73 -35.47 -32.88
CA CYS A 178 -0.68 -34.56 -33.32
C CYS A 178 -0.87 -34.10 -34.78
N GLU A 179 -1.14 -35.03 -35.70
CA GLU A 179 -1.37 -34.76 -37.13
C GLU A 179 -2.62 -33.84 -37.30
N MET A 180 -3.69 -34.10 -36.53
CA MET A 180 -4.88 -33.29 -36.57
C MET A 180 -4.57 -31.82 -36.17
N ILE A 181 -3.91 -31.61 -35.02
CA ILE A 181 -3.58 -30.25 -34.53
C ILE A 181 -2.63 -29.56 -35.52
N TYR A 182 -1.70 -30.30 -36.09
CA TYR A 182 -0.77 -29.76 -37.07
C TYR A 182 -1.49 -29.34 -38.35
N ALA A 183 -2.46 -30.14 -38.84
CA ALA A 183 -3.28 -29.84 -40.03
C ALA A 183 -4.16 -28.61 -39.81
N LEU A 184 -4.67 -28.40 -38.59
CA LEU A 184 -5.44 -27.23 -38.21
C LEU A 184 -4.57 -25.96 -38.18
N GLY A 185 -3.28 -26.05 -37.73
CA GLY A 185 -2.42 -24.88 -37.61
C GLY A 185 -2.93 -23.85 -36.57
N ASP A 186 -3.78 -24.27 -35.65
CA ASP A 186 -4.35 -23.42 -34.62
C ASP A 186 -3.30 -23.05 -33.56
N ASN A 187 -3.30 -21.78 -33.14
CA ASN A 187 -2.44 -21.26 -32.08
C ASN A 187 -3.20 -21.04 -30.75
N ASN A 188 -4.33 -21.72 -30.56
CA ASN A 188 -5.07 -21.64 -29.31
C ASN A 188 -4.34 -22.42 -28.19
N PRO A 189 -4.56 -22.09 -26.89
CA PRO A 189 -3.81 -22.72 -25.77
C PRO A 189 -3.90 -24.24 -25.72
N THR A 190 -5.03 -24.85 -26.14
CA THR A 190 -5.22 -26.30 -26.20
C THR A 190 -4.33 -26.94 -27.29
N ALA A 191 -4.32 -26.34 -28.49
CA ALA A 191 -3.48 -26.81 -29.58
C ALA A 191 -1.98 -26.71 -29.22
N LEU A 192 -1.57 -25.57 -28.65
CA LEU A 192 -0.19 -25.38 -28.21
C LEU A 192 0.22 -26.38 -27.13
N ALA A 193 -0.67 -26.68 -26.16
CA ALA A 193 -0.40 -27.68 -25.12
C ALA A 193 -0.16 -29.08 -25.71
N VAL A 194 -0.96 -29.48 -26.68
CA VAL A 194 -0.81 -30.75 -27.39
C VAL A 194 0.52 -30.76 -28.16
N MET A 195 0.80 -29.70 -28.92
CA MET A 195 2.06 -29.60 -29.70
C MET A 195 3.31 -29.63 -28.81
N ASP A 196 3.28 -28.92 -27.67
CA ASP A 196 4.42 -28.89 -26.73
C ASP A 196 4.69 -30.24 -26.07
N ARG A 197 3.65 -31.04 -25.81
CA ARG A 197 3.81 -32.41 -25.33
C ARG A 197 4.59 -33.23 -26.35
N TYR A 198 4.17 -33.24 -27.61
CA TYR A 198 4.82 -34.05 -28.65
C TYR A 198 6.26 -33.62 -28.95
N LYS A 199 6.55 -32.31 -28.90
CA LYS A 199 7.93 -31.80 -29.01
C LYS A 199 8.82 -32.32 -27.88
N LYS A 200 8.31 -32.39 -26.65
CA LYS A 200 9.06 -32.91 -25.50
C LYS A 200 9.35 -34.42 -25.63
N ASP A 201 8.40 -35.17 -26.15
CA ASP A 201 8.51 -36.64 -26.30
C ASP A 201 9.31 -37.04 -27.55
N GLY A 202 9.84 -36.05 -28.30
CA GLY A 202 10.69 -36.29 -29.48
C GLY A 202 9.91 -36.63 -30.76
N PHE A 203 8.59 -36.57 -30.70
CA PHE A 203 7.74 -36.64 -31.89
C PHE A 203 7.84 -35.31 -32.65
N LEU A 204 8.63 -35.29 -33.73
CA LEU A 204 8.49 -34.30 -34.77
C LEU A 204 7.33 -34.75 -35.65
N PRO A 205 6.33 -33.93 -35.92
CA PRO A 205 5.27 -34.26 -36.86
C PRO A 205 5.94 -34.42 -38.22
N GLU A 206 6.11 -35.64 -38.64
CA GLU A 206 6.32 -35.94 -40.05
C GLU A 206 4.99 -35.61 -40.71
N ARG A 207 4.95 -34.65 -41.67
CA ARG A 207 3.76 -34.33 -42.46
C ARG A 207 3.37 -35.50 -43.32
N GLU A 208 3.00 -36.63 -42.72
CA GLU A 208 2.62 -37.83 -43.45
C GLU A 208 1.17 -37.76 -43.94
N TRP A 209 0.33 -36.99 -43.20
CA TRP A 209 -1.12 -36.92 -43.48
C TRP A 209 -1.51 -35.65 -44.22
N SER A 210 -2.14 -35.83 -45.37
CA SER A 210 -2.68 -34.68 -46.12
C SER A 210 -4.12 -34.39 -45.73
N ALA A 211 -4.37 -33.27 -45.10
CA ALA A 211 -5.72 -32.85 -44.74
C ALA A 211 -6.47 -32.34 -45.97
N LYS A 212 -7.65 -32.91 -46.24
CA LYS A 212 -8.58 -32.49 -47.27
C LYS A 212 -9.49 -31.34 -46.81
N THR A 213 -9.92 -31.41 -45.55
CA THR A 213 -10.77 -30.41 -44.91
C THR A 213 -10.29 -30.14 -43.52
N ALA A 214 -10.17 -28.87 -43.15
CA ALA A 214 -9.85 -28.44 -41.78
C ALA A 214 -10.88 -27.42 -41.31
N ILE A 215 -11.53 -27.68 -40.17
CA ILE A 215 -12.47 -26.75 -39.56
C ILE A 215 -11.90 -26.35 -38.20
N HIS A 216 -11.55 -25.08 -38.09
CA HIS A 216 -10.96 -24.50 -36.87
C HIS A 216 -11.97 -24.44 -35.74
N PHE A 217 -11.43 -24.42 -34.52
CA PHE A 217 -12.22 -24.28 -33.28
C PHE A 217 -13.04 -22.98 -33.29
N SER A 218 -14.30 -23.09 -32.91
CA SER A 218 -15.12 -21.91 -32.59
C SER A 218 -15.85 -22.08 -31.24
N SER A 219 -16.03 -20.99 -30.54
CA SER A 219 -16.75 -20.99 -29.26
C SER A 219 -18.23 -21.38 -29.40
N ALA A 220 -18.82 -21.16 -30.57
CA ALA A 220 -20.21 -21.55 -30.85
C ALA A 220 -20.33 -23.07 -31.02
N LYS A 221 -19.36 -23.69 -31.70
CA LYS A 221 -19.36 -25.13 -31.99
C LYS A 221 -18.77 -25.96 -30.90
N LYS A 222 -17.79 -25.41 -30.14
CA LYS A 222 -17.03 -26.08 -29.08
C LYS A 222 -16.19 -27.28 -29.55
N TRP A 223 -15.93 -27.39 -30.84
CA TRP A 223 -15.10 -28.42 -31.43
C TRP A 223 -14.31 -27.89 -32.66
N SER A 224 -13.28 -28.64 -33.03
CA SER A 224 -12.52 -28.51 -34.30
C SER A 224 -12.36 -29.89 -34.92
N LEU A 225 -12.14 -29.97 -36.23
CA LEU A 225 -11.90 -31.21 -36.91
C LEU A 225 -10.90 -31.09 -38.07
N ALA A 226 -10.23 -32.21 -38.40
CA ALA A 226 -9.48 -32.34 -39.62
C ALA A 226 -9.82 -33.71 -40.28
N ALA A 227 -10.13 -33.67 -41.58
CA ALA A 227 -10.46 -34.83 -42.37
C ALA A 227 -9.31 -35.15 -43.32
N PHE A 228 -8.87 -36.42 -43.32
CA PHE A 228 -7.77 -36.94 -44.08
C PHE A 228 -8.29 -37.97 -45.10
N GLU A 229 -7.71 -38.01 -46.32
CA GLU A 229 -8.23 -38.81 -47.43
C GLU A 229 -8.32 -40.32 -47.15
N ASP A 230 -7.30 -40.86 -46.50
CA ASP A 230 -7.19 -42.29 -46.19
C ASP A 230 -7.33 -42.67 -44.72
N LYS A 231 -7.63 -41.72 -43.84
CA LYS A 231 -7.64 -41.90 -42.38
C LYS A 231 -8.92 -41.43 -41.71
N GLY A 232 -9.93 -41.02 -42.50
CA GLY A 232 -11.19 -40.48 -41.97
C GLY A 232 -11.07 -39.11 -41.33
N THR A 233 -12.01 -38.77 -40.46
CA THR A 233 -12.14 -37.47 -39.82
C THR A 233 -11.86 -37.59 -38.34
N TYR A 234 -10.94 -36.75 -37.83
CA TYR A 234 -10.66 -36.62 -36.42
C TYR A 234 -11.26 -35.32 -35.89
N ILE A 235 -11.79 -35.39 -34.66
CA ILE A 235 -12.55 -34.30 -34.02
C ILE A 235 -12.03 -34.13 -32.61
N LEU A 236 -11.81 -32.86 -32.21
CA LEU A 236 -11.38 -32.50 -30.86
C LEU A 236 -12.28 -31.43 -30.27
N GLY A 237 -12.87 -31.64 -29.09
CA GLY A 237 -13.73 -30.64 -28.48
C GLY A 237 -14.50 -31.13 -27.25
N ALA A 238 -15.55 -30.40 -26.91
CA ALA A 238 -16.44 -30.77 -25.80
C ALA A 238 -17.34 -31.97 -26.17
N ALA A 239 -17.34 -33.01 -25.35
CA ALA A 239 -18.02 -34.25 -25.64
C ALA A 239 -19.52 -34.08 -25.86
N GLU A 240 -20.18 -33.18 -25.14
CA GLU A 240 -21.60 -32.88 -25.26
C GLU A 240 -21.96 -32.31 -26.63
N PHE A 241 -21.05 -31.53 -27.22
CA PHE A 241 -21.24 -30.92 -28.56
C PHE A 241 -20.86 -31.83 -29.71
N ILE A 242 -19.96 -32.80 -29.45
CA ILE A 242 -19.54 -33.77 -30.48
C ILE A 242 -20.52 -34.93 -30.57
N LEU A 243 -20.93 -35.48 -29.42
CA LEU A 243 -21.75 -36.69 -29.34
C LEU A 243 -23.24 -36.41 -29.23
N GLY A 244 -23.64 -35.26 -28.68
CA GLY A 244 -25.05 -34.92 -28.43
C GLY A 244 -25.78 -36.00 -27.67
N ASP A 245 -26.86 -36.55 -28.25
CA ASP A 245 -27.67 -37.61 -27.69
C ASP A 245 -26.94 -38.98 -27.63
N ALA A 246 -25.86 -39.17 -28.42
CA ALA A 246 -25.06 -40.39 -28.39
C ALA A 246 -24.07 -40.48 -27.18
N MET A 247 -24.04 -39.45 -26.33
CA MET A 247 -23.21 -39.42 -25.16
C MET A 247 -23.73 -40.37 -24.08
N THR A 248 -22.97 -41.39 -23.73
CA THR A 248 -23.34 -42.36 -22.69
C THR A 248 -23.14 -41.81 -21.30
N ASP A 249 -23.97 -42.25 -20.33
CA ASP A 249 -23.84 -41.83 -18.93
C ASP A 249 -22.49 -42.24 -18.32
N ALA A 250 -21.96 -43.38 -18.74
CA ALA A 250 -20.63 -43.86 -18.33
C ALA A 250 -19.52 -42.90 -18.75
N LEU A 251 -19.55 -42.40 -20.00
CA LEU A 251 -18.58 -41.44 -20.50
C LEU A 251 -18.72 -40.09 -19.80
N ARG A 252 -19.98 -39.67 -19.54
CA ARG A 252 -20.27 -38.43 -18.80
C ARG A 252 -19.70 -38.46 -17.38
N GLU A 253 -19.89 -39.56 -16.66
CA GLU A 253 -19.34 -39.70 -15.30
C GLU A 253 -17.81 -39.83 -15.30
N GLN A 254 -17.23 -40.49 -16.33
CA GLN A 254 -15.78 -40.57 -16.51
C GLN A 254 -15.17 -39.16 -16.77
N ILE A 255 -15.77 -38.34 -17.65
CA ILE A 255 -15.33 -36.97 -17.90
C ILE A 255 -15.46 -36.13 -16.63
N LYS A 256 -16.54 -36.27 -15.89
CA LYS A 256 -16.76 -35.56 -14.64
C LYS A 256 -15.67 -35.90 -13.62
N THR A 257 -15.40 -37.18 -13.40
CA THR A 257 -14.35 -37.67 -12.49
C THR A 257 -12.95 -37.17 -12.91
N LEU A 258 -12.64 -37.20 -14.21
CA LEU A 258 -11.37 -36.72 -14.75
C LEU A 258 -11.25 -35.18 -14.67
N SER A 259 -12.37 -34.47 -14.65
CA SER A 259 -12.41 -33.00 -14.50
C SER A 259 -12.26 -32.58 -13.04
N GLU A 260 -12.39 -33.49 -12.08
CA GLU A 260 -12.12 -33.21 -10.68
C GLU A 260 -10.68 -32.74 -10.47
N GLY A 261 -10.46 -31.83 -9.53
CA GLY A 261 -9.14 -31.19 -9.35
C GLY A 261 -8.82 -30.09 -10.36
N GLY A 262 -9.83 -29.64 -11.14
CA GLY A 262 -9.69 -28.46 -12.02
C GLY A 262 -9.04 -28.74 -13.36
N TYR A 263 -9.09 -29.96 -13.85
CA TYR A 263 -8.63 -30.31 -15.17
C TYR A 263 -9.69 -30.01 -16.24
N ARG A 264 -9.26 -29.58 -17.43
CA ARG A 264 -10.08 -29.52 -18.62
C ARG A 264 -9.98 -30.85 -19.34
N VAL A 265 -11.10 -31.52 -19.57
CA VAL A 265 -11.17 -32.75 -20.34
C VAL A 265 -11.83 -32.47 -21.69
N VAL A 266 -11.15 -32.76 -22.78
CA VAL A 266 -11.67 -32.66 -24.13
C VAL A 266 -11.72 -34.04 -24.76
N LEU A 267 -12.80 -34.30 -25.52
CA LEU A 267 -12.96 -35.52 -26.25
C LEU A 267 -12.18 -35.46 -27.54
N PHE A 268 -11.42 -36.53 -27.84
CA PHE A 268 -10.89 -36.82 -29.14
C PHE A 268 -11.69 -37.98 -29.73
N ALA A 269 -12.26 -37.76 -30.91
CA ALA A 269 -13.18 -38.67 -31.59
C ALA A 269 -12.75 -38.91 -33.03
N HIS A 270 -13.19 -40.02 -33.61
CA HIS A 270 -12.93 -40.40 -35.00
C HIS A 270 -14.23 -40.78 -35.72
N SER A 271 -14.27 -40.55 -37.02
CA SER A 271 -15.30 -41.06 -37.96
C SER A 271 -14.64 -41.45 -39.28
N ASP A 272 -15.02 -42.58 -39.81
CA ASP A 272 -14.59 -43.01 -41.14
C ASP A 272 -15.21 -42.13 -42.26
N ASN A 273 -16.25 -41.35 -41.96
CA ASN A 273 -16.95 -40.51 -42.91
C ASN A 273 -16.28 -39.14 -43.00
N MET A 274 -16.33 -38.56 -44.22
CA MET A 274 -15.97 -37.14 -44.45
C MET A 274 -17.05 -36.22 -43.93
N PRO A 275 -16.68 -35.03 -43.41
CA PRO A 275 -17.68 -34.01 -42.99
C PRO A 275 -18.50 -33.54 -44.23
N PRO A 276 -19.80 -33.26 -44.07
CA PRO A 276 -20.62 -32.71 -45.14
C PRO A 276 -20.14 -31.33 -45.56
N GLU A 277 -20.20 -31.04 -46.88
CA GLU A 277 -19.88 -29.71 -47.43
C GLU A 277 -21.03 -28.72 -47.14
N VAL A 278 -21.05 -28.18 -45.95
CA VAL A 278 -22.02 -27.16 -45.50
C VAL A 278 -21.29 -25.89 -45.13
N GLU A 279 -21.87 -24.73 -45.53
CA GLU A 279 -21.32 -23.44 -45.12
C GLU A 279 -21.19 -23.34 -43.59
N GLY A 280 -19.99 -23.05 -43.13
CA GLY A 280 -19.66 -23.05 -41.71
C GLY A 280 -19.21 -24.40 -41.14
N GLY A 281 -19.32 -25.52 -41.85
CA GLY A 281 -18.89 -26.87 -41.48
C GLY A 281 -19.84 -27.58 -40.49
N ALA A 282 -20.00 -28.89 -40.63
CA ALA A 282 -20.78 -29.75 -39.75
C ALA A 282 -20.00 -31.00 -39.36
N LEU A 283 -20.47 -31.72 -38.36
CA LEU A 283 -19.90 -32.97 -37.90
C LEU A 283 -20.24 -34.10 -38.89
N PRO A 284 -19.34 -35.08 -39.11
CA PRO A 284 -19.63 -36.28 -39.89
C PRO A 284 -20.62 -37.19 -39.15
N GLU A 285 -21.15 -38.18 -39.86
CA GLU A 285 -21.94 -39.25 -39.24
C GLU A 285 -21.03 -40.30 -38.59
N ASN A 286 -21.60 -41.15 -37.72
CA ASN A 286 -20.95 -42.28 -37.02
C ASN A 286 -19.65 -41.90 -36.30
N ILE A 287 -19.76 -40.95 -35.40
CA ILE A 287 -18.62 -40.49 -34.54
C ILE A 287 -18.39 -41.48 -33.40
N THR A 288 -17.16 -41.96 -33.31
CA THR A 288 -16.71 -42.86 -32.26
C THR A 288 -15.74 -42.16 -31.33
N PRO A 289 -16.00 -42.10 -30.00
CA PRO A 289 -15.03 -41.60 -29.04
C PRO A 289 -13.80 -42.50 -28.95
N VAL A 290 -12.58 -41.95 -29.12
CA VAL A 290 -11.34 -42.73 -29.13
C VAL A 290 -10.39 -42.38 -27.98
N ALA A 291 -10.36 -41.15 -27.52
CA ALA A 291 -9.56 -40.79 -26.34
C ALA A 291 -10.13 -39.55 -25.59
N LEU A 292 -9.75 -39.45 -24.35
CA LEU A 292 -9.97 -38.25 -23.53
C LEU A 292 -8.63 -37.55 -23.27
N VAL A 293 -8.51 -36.30 -23.66
CA VAL A 293 -7.31 -35.48 -23.45
C VAL A 293 -7.51 -34.63 -22.23
N ARG A 294 -6.75 -34.85 -21.20
CA ARG A 294 -6.76 -34.13 -19.95
C ARG A 294 -5.74 -33.00 -19.96
N ILE A 295 -6.19 -31.78 -19.86
CA ILE A 295 -5.39 -30.55 -19.99
C ILE A 295 -5.45 -29.75 -18.70
N THR A 296 -4.34 -29.17 -18.32
CA THR A 296 -4.25 -28.34 -17.12
C THR A 296 -3.46 -27.07 -17.37
N ASP A 297 -3.71 -26.05 -16.53
CA ASP A 297 -2.84 -24.89 -16.46
C ASP A 297 -1.48 -25.25 -15.88
N CYS A 298 -0.41 -24.78 -16.50
CA CYS A 298 0.94 -24.94 -16.00
C CYS A 298 1.17 -24.04 -14.80
N ILE A 299 1.21 -24.62 -13.60
CA ILE A 299 1.46 -23.89 -12.36
C ILE A 299 2.95 -23.55 -12.29
N ARG A 300 3.27 -22.29 -11.91
CA ARG A 300 4.66 -21.89 -11.70
C ARG A 300 5.29 -22.71 -10.58
N LYS A 301 6.51 -23.20 -10.79
CA LYS A 301 7.23 -24.05 -9.82
C LYS A 301 7.40 -23.39 -8.47
N GLU A 302 7.54 -22.08 -8.44
CA GLU A 302 7.75 -21.24 -7.25
C GLU A 302 6.46 -20.82 -6.56
N ALA A 303 5.30 -21.00 -7.19
CA ALA A 303 4.01 -20.55 -6.64
C ALA A 303 3.71 -21.16 -5.25
N PRO A 304 3.90 -22.47 -5.00
CA PRO A 304 3.65 -23.06 -3.69
C PRO A 304 4.46 -22.41 -2.56
N ALA A 305 5.76 -22.19 -2.79
CA ALA A 305 6.63 -21.57 -1.80
C ALA A 305 6.24 -20.11 -1.54
N THR A 306 5.80 -19.39 -2.57
CA THR A 306 5.37 -18.01 -2.47
C THR A 306 4.05 -17.87 -1.71
N LEU A 307 3.06 -18.71 -2.01
CA LEU A 307 1.78 -18.74 -1.28
C LEU A 307 1.99 -19.08 0.19
N LYS A 308 2.80 -20.08 0.48
CA LYS A 308 3.19 -20.46 1.85
C LYS A 308 3.85 -19.30 2.59
N TYR A 309 4.78 -18.57 1.95
CA TYR A 309 5.41 -17.40 2.54
C TYR A 309 4.36 -16.34 2.96
N PHE A 310 3.38 -16.05 2.12
CA PHE A 310 2.34 -15.08 2.47
C PHE A 310 1.44 -15.57 3.60
N ALA A 311 1.06 -16.85 3.61
CA ALA A 311 0.29 -17.45 4.70
C ALA A 311 1.04 -17.36 6.04
N GLU A 312 2.35 -17.69 6.07
CA GLU A 312 3.21 -17.55 7.27
C GLU A 312 3.37 -16.09 7.73
N GLN A 313 3.09 -15.14 6.84
CA GLN A 313 3.12 -13.71 7.15
C GLN A 313 1.74 -13.14 7.53
N ASP A 314 0.75 -13.99 7.80
CA ASP A 314 -0.66 -13.63 8.07
C ASP A 314 -1.26 -12.72 6.98
N VAL A 315 -0.90 -12.91 5.72
CA VAL A 315 -1.53 -12.25 4.58
C VAL A 315 -2.62 -13.17 4.06
N ASP A 316 -3.86 -12.67 4.04
CA ASP A 316 -5.00 -13.40 3.52
C ASP A 316 -4.97 -13.41 1.99
N ILE A 317 -4.90 -14.62 1.41
CA ILE A 317 -4.83 -14.79 -0.04
C ILE A 317 -6.24 -15.02 -0.59
N ARG A 318 -6.62 -14.24 -1.60
CA ARG A 318 -7.86 -14.38 -2.36
C ARG A 318 -7.53 -14.62 -3.83
N ILE A 319 -8.17 -15.60 -4.46
CA ILE A 319 -8.03 -15.81 -5.91
C ILE A 319 -9.29 -15.34 -6.60
N ILE A 320 -9.14 -14.46 -7.60
CA ILE A 320 -10.26 -13.83 -8.32
C ILE A 320 -10.04 -14.08 -9.82
N SER A 321 -10.87 -14.92 -10.43
CA SER A 321 -10.68 -15.35 -11.82
C SER A 321 -11.99 -15.32 -12.61
N GLY A 322 -11.89 -15.11 -13.92
CA GLY A 322 -13.02 -15.30 -14.86
C GLY A 322 -13.35 -16.76 -15.15
N ASP A 323 -12.50 -17.71 -14.75
CA ASP A 323 -12.69 -19.14 -14.98
C ASP A 323 -13.71 -19.75 -14.01
N SER A 324 -14.14 -20.99 -14.32
CA SER A 324 -15.02 -21.78 -13.45
C SER A 324 -14.44 -21.90 -12.04
N PRO A 325 -15.24 -21.71 -10.97
CA PRO A 325 -14.75 -21.79 -9.59
C PRO A 325 -14.10 -23.16 -9.26
N VAL A 326 -14.61 -24.25 -9.83
CA VAL A 326 -14.05 -25.60 -9.67
C VAL A 326 -12.63 -25.69 -10.25
N THR A 327 -12.44 -25.12 -11.45
CA THR A 327 -11.12 -25.09 -12.10
C THR A 327 -10.13 -24.23 -11.28
N VAL A 328 -10.58 -23.07 -10.79
CA VAL A 328 -9.74 -22.19 -9.97
C VAL A 328 -9.36 -22.84 -8.64
N SER A 329 -10.32 -23.52 -7.98
CA SER A 329 -10.09 -24.29 -6.76
C SER A 329 -9.09 -25.40 -6.97
N GLY A 330 -9.19 -26.17 -8.08
CA GLY A 330 -8.24 -27.22 -8.41
C GLY A 330 -6.82 -26.71 -8.67
N VAL A 331 -6.68 -25.55 -9.34
CA VAL A 331 -5.38 -24.88 -9.50
C VAL A 331 -4.83 -24.43 -8.15
N ALA A 332 -5.67 -23.85 -7.30
CA ALA A 332 -5.32 -23.40 -5.96
C ALA A 332 -4.84 -24.56 -5.07
N GLN A 333 -5.52 -25.70 -5.12
CA GLN A 333 -5.15 -26.93 -4.41
C GLN A 333 -3.76 -27.40 -4.82
N ARG A 334 -3.51 -27.51 -6.12
CA ARG A 334 -2.21 -27.94 -6.66
C ARG A 334 -1.10 -26.93 -6.38
N ALA A 335 -1.44 -25.64 -6.27
CA ALA A 335 -0.53 -24.59 -5.86
C ALA A 335 -0.31 -24.54 -4.33
N GLY A 336 -0.98 -25.41 -3.54
CA GLY A 336 -0.82 -25.51 -2.09
C GLY A 336 -1.51 -24.42 -1.29
N LEU A 337 -2.56 -23.79 -1.82
CA LEU A 337 -3.36 -22.82 -1.07
C LEU A 337 -4.21 -23.54 -0.02
N GLU A 338 -4.17 -23.08 1.22
CA GLU A 338 -5.04 -23.54 2.29
C GLU A 338 -6.47 -23.05 2.08
N HIS A 339 -7.46 -23.86 2.45
CA HIS A 339 -8.90 -23.57 2.30
C HIS A 339 -9.34 -23.34 0.84
N TYR A 340 -8.73 -24.06 -0.11
CA TYR A 340 -9.07 -24.02 -1.54
C TYR A 340 -10.51 -24.47 -1.82
N GLU A 341 -11.14 -25.25 -0.93
CA GLU A 341 -12.52 -25.68 -1.00
C GLU A 341 -13.52 -24.56 -0.72
N ASN A 342 -13.06 -23.43 -0.17
CA ASN A 342 -13.90 -22.28 0.13
C ASN A 342 -14.03 -21.34 -1.09
N TYR A 343 -14.79 -21.78 -2.08
CA TYR A 343 -15.02 -21.04 -3.32
C TYR A 343 -16.48 -20.69 -3.57
N VAL A 344 -16.73 -19.72 -4.45
CA VAL A 344 -18.05 -19.29 -4.89
C VAL A 344 -18.06 -19.00 -6.39
N ASP A 345 -19.21 -19.25 -7.02
CA ASP A 345 -19.50 -18.83 -8.40
C ASP A 345 -20.06 -17.40 -8.36
N ALA A 346 -19.25 -16.44 -8.81
CA ALA A 346 -19.65 -15.04 -8.78
C ALA A 346 -20.81 -14.72 -9.76
N SER A 347 -21.10 -15.58 -10.71
CA SER A 347 -22.27 -15.43 -11.58
C SER A 347 -23.60 -15.62 -10.83
N THR A 348 -23.59 -16.26 -9.66
CA THR A 348 -24.77 -16.42 -8.78
C THR A 348 -24.99 -15.22 -7.85
N LEU A 349 -24.00 -14.34 -7.72
CA LEU A 349 -24.09 -13.14 -6.89
C LEU A 349 -24.59 -11.98 -7.75
N THR A 350 -25.86 -11.65 -7.61
CA THR A 350 -26.56 -10.72 -8.50
C THR A 350 -26.59 -9.29 -8.00
N THR A 351 -26.38 -9.09 -6.69
CA THR A 351 -26.39 -7.78 -6.06
C THR A 351 -25.02 -7.44 -5.46
N ASP A 352 -24.74 -6.13 -5.32
CA ASP A 352 -23.50 -5.66 -4.71
C ASP A 352 -23.43 -6.05 -3.23
N GLU A 353 -24.56 -6.11 -2.52
CA GLU A 353 -24.64 -6.54 -1.13
C GLU A 353 -24.20 -8.00 -0.97
N GLU A 354 -24.70 -8.90 -1.82
CA GLU A 354 -24.28 -10.32 -1.81
C GLU A 354 -22.79 -10.46 -2.08
N LEU A 355 -22.26 -9.67 -3.03
CA LEU A 355 -20.85 -9.66 -3.38
C LEU A 355 -19.98 -9.14 -2.23
N TRP A 356 -20.45 -8.12 -1.51
CA TRP A 356 -19.75 -7.55 -0.36
C TRP A 356 -19.73 -8.51 0.85
N GLU A 357 -20.81 -9.27 1.09
CA GLU A 357 -20.82 -10.34 2.08
C GLU A 357 -19.90 -11.49 1.68
N ALA A 358 -19.95 -11.90 0.42
CA ALA A 358 -19.12 -12.97 -0.12
C ALA A 358 -17.61 -12.65 -0.01
N ALA A 359 -17.23 -11.39 -0.11
CA ALA A 359 -15.82 -10.94 -0.07
C ALA A 359 -15.07 -11.41 1.18
N ASP A 360 -15.72 -11.53 2.35
CA ASP A 360 -15.11 -12.07 3.57
C ASP A 360 -15.22 -13.58 3.68
N LYS A 361 -16.32 -14.11 3.19
CA LYS A 361 -16.69 -15.50 3.42
C LYS A 361 -15.87 -16.47 2.58
N TYR A 362 -15.57 -16.12 1.32
CA TYR A 362 -14.94 -17.01 0.37
C TYR A 362 -13.48 -16.61 0.06
N LYS A 363 -12.65 -17.60 -0.22
CA LYS A 363 -11.24 -17.43 -0.60
C LYS A 363 -11.06 -17.38 -2.12
N ILE A 364 -11.93 -18.05 -2.86
CA ILE A 364 -11.83 -18.20 -4.30
C ILE A 364 -13.13 -17.77 -4.96
N PHE A 365 -12.99 -16.89 -5.96
CA PHE A 365 -14.10 -16.37 -6.75
C PHE A 365 -13.89 -16.77 -8.21
N GLY A 366 -14.83 -17.57 -8.75
CA GLY A 366 -14.84 -17.95 -10.15
C GLY A 366 -15.90 -17.23 -10.96
N ARG A 367 -15.77 -17.18 -12.30
CA ARG A 367 -16.66 -16.49 -13.25
C ARG A 367 -16.89 -15.01 -12.92
N VAL A 368 -15.84 -14.36 -12.41
CA VAL A 368 -15.90 -12.97 -11.98
C VAL A 368 -15.80 -12.04 -13.17
N THR A 369 -16.74 -11.11 -13.29
CA THR A 369 -16.71 -10.02 -14.30
C THR A 369 -15.73 -8.91 -13.85
N PRO A 370 -15.26 -8.05 -14.78
CA PRO A 370 -14.40 -6.90 -14.43
C PRO A 370 -15.02 -5.96 -13.38
N TYR A 371 -16.34 -5.76 -13.43
CA TYR A 371 -17.08 -4.96 -12.45
C TYR A 371 -17.07 -5.63 -11.06
N GLN A 372 -17.33 -6.93 -11.00
CA GLN A 372 -17.31 -7.67 -9.73
C GLN A 372 -15.89 -7.72 -9.13
N LYS A 373 -14.81 -7.82 -9.95
CA LYS A 373 -13.42 -7.68 -9.46
C LYS A 373 -13.20 -6.34 -8.74
N LEU A 374 -13.72 -5.25 -9.31
CA LEU A 374 -13.66 -3.92 -8.69
C LEU A 374 -14.42 -3.88 -7.35
N GLU A 375 -15.65 -4.38 -7.32
CA GLU A 375 -16.50 -4.33 -6.11
C GLU A 375 -15.97 -5.22 -4.99
N LEU A 376 -15.38 -6.38 -5.28
CA LEU A 376 -14.69 -7.23 -4.30
C LEU A 376 -13.52 -6.47 -3.63
N VAL A 377 -12.71 -5.77 -4.41
CA VAL A 377 -11.61 -4.95 -3.87
C VAL A 377 -12.15 -3.82 -2.99
N LYS A 378 -13.22 -3.13 -3.42
CA LYS A 378 -13.87 -2.08 -2.62
C LYS A 378 -14.44 -2.61 -1.31
N ALA A 379 -15.10 -3.78 -1.35
CA ALA A 379 -15.67 -4.43 -0.17
C ALA A 379 -14.59 -4.72 0.89
N LEU A 380 -13.47 -5.33 0.48
CA LEU A 380 -12.34 -5.61 1.37
C LEU A 380 -11.75 -4.33 1.98
N LYS A 381 -11.57 -3.29 1.17
CA LYS A 381 -11.07 -1.98 1.66
C LYS A 381 -12.05 -1.29 2.62
N ALA A 382 -13.35 -1.34 2.35
CA ALA A 382 -14.37 -0.76 3.22
C ALA A 382 -14.39 -1.41 4.62
N LYS A 383 -13.99 -2.69 4.71
CA LYS A 383 -13.81 -3.42 5.97
C LYS A 383 -12.50 -3.11 6.70
N GLY A 384 -11.65 -2.25 6.12
CA GLY A 384 -10.42 -1.76 6.73
C GLY A 384 -9.15 -2.51 6.33
N HIS A 385 -9.25 -3.45 5.38
CA HIS A 385 -8.10 -4.17 4.84
C HIS A 385 -7.23 -3.27 3.96
N THR A 386 -5.93 -3.57 3.94
CA THR A 386 -4.98 -3.01 2.97
C THR A 386 -4.79 -4.03 1.86
N VAL A 387 -5.42 -3.77 0.71
CA VAL A 387 -5.56 -4.74 -0.37
C VAL A 387 -4.49 -4.54 -1.45
N ALA A 388 -3.72 -5.60 -1.73
CA ALA A 388 -2.94 -5.70 -2.96
C ALA A 388 -3.71 -6.52 -4.00
N MET A 389 -3.59 -6.11 -5.27
CA MET A 389 -4.19 -6.82 -6.41
C MET A 389 -3.15 -7.08 -7.47
N THR A 390 -3.06 -8.33 -7.93
CA THR A 390 -2.29 -8.68 -9.13
C THR A 390 -3.22 -8.88 -10.31
N GLY A 391 -2.75 -8.52 -11.50
CA GLY A 391 -3.48 -8.74 -12.75
C GLY A 391 -2.60 -8.48 -13.96
N ASP A 392 -2.90 -9.14 -15.07
CA ASP A 392 -2.17 -9.00 -16.33
C ASP A 392 -3.08 -8.59 -17.50
N GLY A 393 -4.39 -8.72 -17.34
CA GLY A 393 -5.38 -8.44 -18.36
C GLY A 393 -5.96 -7.02 -18.32
N VAL A 394 -6.62 -6.63 -19.41
CA VAL A 394 -7.44 -5.40 -19.48
C VAL A 394 -8.61 -5.46 -18.49
N ASN A 395 -9.10 -6.66 -18.22
CA ASN A 395 -10.22 -6.92 -17.30
C ASN A 395 -9.89 -6.59 -15.84
N ASP A 396 -8.60 -6.53 -15.48
CA ASP A 396 -8.12 -6.25 -14.13
C ASP A 396 -7.90 -4.76 -13.85
N VAL A 397 -7.88 -3.93 -14.89
CA VAL A 397 -7.54 -2.50 -14.83
C VAL A 397 -8.34 -1.75 -13.77
N LEU A 398 -9.64 -2.01 -13.65
CA LEU A 398 -10.50 -1.35 -12.66
C LEU A 398 -10.15 -1.78 -11.23
N ALA A 399 -9.94 -3.07 -11.00
CA ALA A 399 -9.57 -3.63 -9.70
C ALA A 399 -8.14 -3.22 -9.31
N LEU A 400 -7.19 -3.26 -10.25
CA LEU A 400 -5.82 -2.76 -10.04
C LEU A 400 -5.83 -1.29 -9.60
N LYS A 401 -6.61 -0.46 -10.28
CA LYS A 401 -6.73 0.96 -9.96
C LYS A 401 -7.36 1.20 -8.59
N GLU A 402 -8.33 0.39 -8.18
CA GLU A 402 -9.00 0.52 -6.89
C GLU A 402 -8.15 0.01 -5.72
N SER A 403 -7.36 -1.04 -5.91
CA SER A 403 -6.51 -1.63 -4.87
C SER A 403 -5.56 -0.60 -4.24
N ASP A 404 -5.10 -0.84 -3.01
CA ASP A 404 -4.13 0.03 -2.35
C ASP A 404 -2.73 -0.14 -2.96
N CYS A 405 -2.38 -1.35 -3.40
CA CYS A 405 -1.16 -1.65 -4.13
C CYS A 405 -1.48 -2.55 -5.33
N SER A 406 -1.26 -2.06 -6.54
CA SER A 406 -1.46 -2.81 -7.78
C SER A 406 -0.15 -3.33 -8.36
N ILE A 407 -0.18 -4.58 -8.83
CA ILE A 407 0.99 -5.29 -9.33
C ILE A 407 0.65 -5.92 -10.67
N ALA A 408 1.42 -5.59 -11.70
CA ALA A 408 1.29 -6.17 -13.03
C ALA A 408 2.51 -7.01 -13.42
N MET A 409 2.28 -7.97 -14.32
CA MET A 409 3.34 -8.73 -14.97
C MET A 409 3.84 -7.98 -16.21
N GLN A 410 5.13 -8.08 -16.53
CA GLN A 410 5.68 -7.51 -17.77
C GLN A 410 5.03 -8.11 -19.02
N SER A 411 4.69 -9.41 -18.99
CA SER A 411 3.98 -10.12 -20.05
C SER A 411 2.51 -9.70 -20.20
N GLY A 412 1.96 -8.97 -19.24
CA GLY A 412 0.58 -8.50 -19.24
C GLY A 412 0.32 -7.37 -20.25
N SER A 413 -0.93 -6.94 -20.31
CA SER A 413 -1.37 -5.85 -21.19
C SER A 413 -0.75 -4.51 -20.82
N ASP A 414 -0.54 -3.64 -21.83
CA ASP A 414 -0.08 -2.27 -21.60
C ASP A 414 -1.02 -1.49 -20.66
N ALA A 415 -2.32 -1.75 -20.74
CA ALA A 415 -3.31 -1.12 -19.89
C ALA A 415 -3.11 -1.50 -18.40
N ALA A 416 -2.88 -2.78 -18.09
CA ALA A 416 -2.61 -3.24 -16.74
C ALA A 416 -1.28 -2.68 -16.22
N ARG A 417 -0.21 -2.73 -17.05
CA ARG A 417 1.10 -2.17 -16.68
C ARG A 417 1.03 -0.67 -16.36
N ASN A 418 0.35 0.11 -17.19
CA ASN A 418 0.28 1.57 -17.04
C ASN A 418 -0.51 2.06 -15.81
N VAL A 419 -1.42 1.25 -15.27
CA VAL A 419 -2.20 1.62 -14.07
C VAL A 419 -1.63 1.05 -12.79
N SER A 420 -0.69 0.12 -12.88
CA SER A 420 -0.14 -0.60 -11.73
C SER A 420 0.96 0.21 -11.03
N ASN A 421 1.03 0.10 -9.71
CA ASN A 421 2.09 0.73 -8.92
C ASN A 421 3.44 0.02 -9.08
N ILE A 422 3.39 -1.30 -9.33
CA ILE A 422 4.56 -2.18 -9.45
C ILE A 422 4.42 -3.03 -10.69
N VAL A 423 5.50 -3.16 -11.46
CA VAL A 423 5.59 -4.09 -12.61
C VAL A 423 6.73 -5.07 -12.36
N LEU A 424 6.40 -6.37 -12.40
CA LEU A 424 7.37 -7.47 -12.31
C LEU A 424 7.98 -7.72 -13.69
N LEU A 425 9.22 -7.25 -13.90
CA LEU A 425 9.89 -7.31 -15.20
C LEU A 425 10.26 -8.73 -15.64
N ASP A 426 10.40 -9.66 -14.69
CA ASP A 426 10.59 -11.09 -14.96
C ASP A 426 9.27 -11.85 -15.10
N SER A 427 8.13 -11.16 -14.99
CA SER A 427 6.80 -11.76 -14.98
C SER A 427 6.68 -12.91 -13.98
N ASN A 428 7.46 -12.91 -12.90
CA ASN A 428 7.52 -13.99 -11.92
C ASN A 428 6.98 -13.54 -10.56
N PHE A 429 5.87 -14.16 -10.16
CA PHE A 429 5.23 -13.95 -8.85
C PHE A 429 6.17 -14.24 -7.66
N ALA A 430 7.17 -15.13 -7.83
CA ALA A 430 8.16 -15.45 -6.81
C ALA A 430 9.05 -14.26 -6.39
N SER A 431 9.04 -13.15 -7.14
CA SER A 431 9.73 -11.92 -6.76
C SER A 431 9.02 -11.17 -5.63
N MET A 432 7.72 -11.42 -5.40
CA MET A 432 6.89 -10.72 -4.42
C MET A 432 7.40 -10.76 -2.96
N PRO A 433 7.86 -11.89 -2.40
CA PRO A 433 8.42 -11.93 -1.05
C PRO A 433 9.59 -10.96 -0.85
N LYS A 434 10.46 -10.80 -1.85
CA LYS A 434 11.59 -9.86 -1.80
C LYS A 434 11.12 -8.41 -1.79
N ILE A 435 10.07 -8.11 -2.57
CA ILE A 435 9.48 -6.77 -2.66
C ILE A 435 8.82 -6.38 -1.35
N VAL A 436 8.02 -7.28 -0.76
CA VAL A 436 7.41 -7.10 0.57
C VAL A 436 8.49 -6.91 1.64
N GLY A 437 9.55 -7.73 1.59
CA GLY A 437 10.69 -7.59 2.50
C GLY A 437 11.35 -6.23 2.40
N GLU A 438 11.58 -5.71 1.20
CA GLU A 438 12.15 -4.37 0.98
C GLU A 438 11.23 -3.25 1.51
N GLY A 439 9.92 -3.38 1.32
CA GLY A 439 8.94 -2.47 1.89
C GLY A 439 8.98 -2.44 3.42
N ARG A 440 8.99 -3.62 4.05
CA ARG A 440 9.10 -3.75 5.51
C ARG A 440 10.39 -3.16 6.06
N ARG A 441 11.52 -3.44 5.37
CA ARG A 441 12.81 -2.84 5.72
C ARG A 441 12.73 -1.32 5.73
N SER A 442 12.15 -0.73 4.71
CA SER A 442 12.04 0.71 4.55
C SER A 442 11.21 1.33 5.67
N ILE A 443 10.01 0.82 5.92
CA ILE A 443 9.13 1.36 6.96
C ILE A 443 9.75 1.21 8.34
N ASN A 444 10.21 0.01 8.71
CA ASN A 444 10.82 -0.23 10.02
C ASN A 444 12.02 0.68 10.28
N ASN A 445 12.82 0.94 9.24
CA ASN A 445 13.99 1.82 9.38
C ASN A 445 13.58 3.30 9.44
N ILE A 446 12.57 3.72 8.67
CA ILE A 446 12.02 5.07 8.76
C ILE A 446 11.39 5.30 10.14
N GLU A 447 10.58 4.37 10.66
CA GLU A 447 10.00 4.49 12.01
C GLU A 447 11.08 4.63 13.08
N ARG A 448 12.12 3.79 13.02
CA ARG A 448 13.23 3.82 13.95
C ARG A 448 14.03 5.12 13.90
N SER A 449 14.38 5.58 12.73
CA SER A 449 15.11 6.85 12.55
C SER A 449 14.23 8.05 12.91
N SER A 450 12.93 7.98 12.67
CA SER A 450 11.99 9.04 13.04
C SER A 450 11.94 9.29 14.55
N VAL A 451 12.12 8.24 15.36
CA VAL A 451 12.24 8.40 16.83
C VAL A 451 13.43 9.29 17.16
N LEU A 452 14.59 9.12 16.47
CA LEU A 452 15.78 9.93 16.70
C LEU A 452 15.57 11.42 16.36
N PHE A 453 14.80 11.74 15.33
CA PHE A 453 14.49 13.13 14.99
C PHE A 453 13.43 13.74 15.89
N LEU A 454 12.41 12.97 16.30
CA LEU A 454 11.29 13.50 17.05
C LEU A 454 11.55 13.63 18.54
N TYR A 455 12.40 12.79 19.16
CA TYR A 455 12.76 13.03 20.58
C TYR A 455 13.49 14.36 20.75
N LYS A 456 14.30 14.76 19.74
CA LYS A 456 14.95 16.08 19.69
C LYS A 456 13.90 17.20 19.75
N THR A 457 12.86 17.10 18.94
CA THR A 457 11.78 18.08 18.92
C THR A 457 11.05 18.17 20.27
N VAL A 458 10.79 17.02 20.88
CA VAL A 458 10.11 16.95 22.19
C VAL A 458 10.93 17.62 23.29
N TYR A 459 12.22 17.24 23.44
CA TYR A 459 13.01 17.84 24.52
C TYR A 459 13.30 19.32 24.26
N SER A 460 13.51 19.73 23.01
CA SER A 460 13.76 21.14 22.72
C SER A 460 12.52 21.99 23.01
N PHE A 461 11.31 21.48 22.73
CA PHE A 461 10.07 22.15 23.12
C PHE A 461 9.92 22.28 24.63
N LEU A 462 10.13 21.17 25.37
CA LEU A 462 10.01 21.15 26.83
C LEU A 462 11.10 22.00 27.51
N ALA A 463 12.34 21.95 27.01
CA ALA A 463 13.42 22.77 27.51
C ALA A 463 13.14 24.28 27.26
N ALA A 464 12.76 24.67 26.03
CA ALA A 464 12.40 26.06 25.75
C ALA A 464 11.26 26.54 26.63
N LEU A 465 10.21 25.72 26.80
CA LEU A 465 9.09 26.04 27.70
C LEU A 465 9.58 26.22 29.15
N MET A 466 10.44 25.33 29.65
CA MET A 466 11.02 25.43 31.00
C MET A 466 11.85 26.71 31.16
N PHE A 467 12.71 27.00 30.19
CA PHE A 467 13.58 28.19 30.24
C PHE A 467 12.84 29.52 30.01
N CYS A 468 11.56 29.52 29.58
CA CYS A 468 10.71 30.71 29.67
C CYS A 468 10.44 31.15 31.12
N PHE A 469 10.43 30.21 32.07
CA PHE A 469 10.09 30.47 33.48
C PHE A 469 11.30 30.48 34.41
N VAL A 470 12.45 29.95 34.00
CA VAL A 470 13.68 29.95 34.77
C VAL A 470 14.47 31.24 34.47
N PRO A 471 14.94 31.97 35.49
CA PRO A 471 15.69 33.22 35.31
C PRO A 471 17.17 32.95 34.96
N MET A 472 17.38 32.29 33.82
CA MET A 472 18.68 32.07 33.17
C MET A 472 18.54 31.93 31.67
N GLY A 473 19.63 32.14 30.92
CA GLY A 473 19.67 31.93 29.48
C GLY A 473 19.49 30.45 29.09
N TYR A 474 19.23 30.20 27.81
CA TYR A 474 19.17 28.85 27.30
C TYR A 474 20.60 28.23 27.30
N PRO A 475 20.83 27.06 27.92
CA PRO A 475 22.18 26.58 28.27
C PRO A 475 22.86 25.82 27.14
N LEU A 476 22.49 26.06 25.88
CA LEU A 476 23.08 25.46 24.70
C LEU A 476 23.05 26.44 23.52
N GLN A 477 24.14 26.58 22.83
CA GLN A 477 24.22 27.31 21.57
C GLN A 477 23.82 26.41 20.38
N ALA A 478 23.38 27.05 19.27
CA ALA A 478 22.96 26.34 18.06
C ALA A 478 24.05 25.41 17.48
N ILE A 479 25.32 25.80 17.61
CA ILE A 479 26.46 25.02 17.11
C ILE A 479 26.67 23.74 17.93
N GLN A 480 26.52 23.81 19.26
CA GLN A 480 26.63 22.67 20.17
C GLN A 480 25.48 21.67 19.92
N LEU A 481 24.27 22.16 19.68
CA LEU A 481 23.12 21.33 19.28
C LEU A 481 23.37 20.66 17.92
N THR A 482 24.00 21.37 16.98
CA THR A 482 24.33 20.81 15.65
C THR A 482 25.33 19.68 15.78
N GLN A 483 26.35 19.83 16.60
CA GLN A 483 27.35 18.79 16.91
C GLN A 483 26.67 17.54 17.51
N ILE A 484 25.89 17.71 18.58
CA ILE A 484 25.15 16.60 19.21
C ILE A 484 24.29 15.89 18.15
N ASN A 485 23.53 16.64 17.33
CA ASN A 485 22.67 16.08 16.30
C ASN A 485 23.42 15.33 15.22
N MET A 486 24.59 15.79 14.81
CA MET A 486 25.39 15.13 13.77
C MET A 486 25.77 13.71 14.22
N PHE A 487 26.28 13.55 15.45
CA PHE A 487 26.76 12.26 15.96
C PHE A 487 25.67 11.35 16.52
N THR A 488 24.55 11.88 17.02
CA THR A 488 23.51 11.07 17.64
C THR A 488 22.28 10.85 16.76
N ASN A 489 22.02 11.73 15.80
CA ASN A 489 20.84 11.65 14.91
C ASN A 489 21.21 11.53 13.44
N GLY A 490 22.01 12.45 12.87
CA GLY A 490 22.27 12.52 11.45
C GLY A 490 22.98 11.29 10.90
N ILE A 491 24.24 11.08 11.27
CA ILE A 491 25.05 9.95 10.81
C ILE A 491 24.40 8.60 11.17
N PRO A 492 23.98 8.35 12.43
CA PRO A 492 23.39 7.06 12.77
C PRO A 492 22.08 6.79 12.05
N SER A 493 21.20 7.78 11.87
CA SER A 493 19.92 7.58 11.18
C SER A 493 20.13 7.14 9.73
N PHE A 494 21.08 7.74 9.02
CA PHE A 494 21.42 7.37 7.66
C PHE A 494 21.92 5.92 7.57
N LEU A 495 22.88 5.54 8.44
CA LEU A 495 23.44 4.18 8.43
C LEU A 495 22.43 3.12 8.90
N LEU A 496 21.63 3.42 9.91
CA LEU A 496 20.56 2.53 10.37
C LEU A 496 19.45 2.35 9.33
N ALA A 497 19.21 3.36 8.49
CA ALA A 497 18.25 3.27 7.39
C ALA A 497 18.62 2.21 6.34
N MET A 498 19.91 1.84 6.25
CA MET A 498 20.41 0.82 5.32
C MET A 498 20.35 -0.60 5.90
N GLU A 499 20.02 -0.78 7.18
CA GLU A 499 20.02 -2.08 7.86
C GLU A 499 18.91 -3.01 7.34
N PRO A 500 19.18 -4.32 7.12
CA PRO A 500 18.14 -5.30 6.85
C PRO A 500 17.24 -5.49 8.09
N ASN A 501 15.98 -5.11 7.96
CA ASN A 501 14.95 -5.27 9.00
C ASN A 501 13.61 -5.66 8.36
N PHE A 502 13.39 -6.95 8.21
CA PHE A 502 12.24 -7.52 7.50
C PHE A 502 11.06 -7.88 8.42
N LYS A 503 11.07 -7.42 9.67
CA LYS A 503 9.98 -7.68 10.61
C LYS A 503 8.66 -7.13 10.07
N ARG A 504 7.56 -7.85 10.35
CA ARG A 504 6.22 -7.39 9.97
C ARG A 504 5.93 -6.02 10.60
N VAL A 505 5.46 -5.09 9.79
CA VAL A 505 5.03 -3.77 10.24
C VAL A 505 3.67 -3.91 10.91
N LYS A 506 3.56 -3.47 12.17
CA LYS A 506 2.32 -3.50 12.95
C LYS A 506 1.94 -2.09 13.38
N GLY A 507 0.64 -1.78 13.37
CA GLY A 507 0.12 -0.48 13.83
C GLY A 507 0.37 0.68 12.85
N GLU A 508 -0.02 1.86 13.27
CA GLU A 508 0.19 3.09 12.50
C GLU A 508 1.54 3.74 12.85
N PHE A 509 2.11 4.50 11.91
CA PHE A 509 3.39 5.20 12.09
C PHE A 509 3.44 6.08 13.36
N ILE A 510 2.38 6.87 13.59
CA ILE A 510 2.28 7.75 14.76
C ILE A 510 2.26 6.93 16.05
N GLU A 511 1.53 5.82 16.07
CA GLU A 511 1.41 4.92 17.23
C GLU A 511 2.75 4.30 17.62
N ASN A 512 3.60 4.01 16.63
CA ASN A 512 4.90 3.39 16.85
C ASN A 512 6.00 4.40 17.24
N VAL A 513 5.92 5.64 16.72
CA VAL A 513 7.02 6.61 16.83
C VAL A 513 6.79 7.62 17.96
N LEU A 514 5.58 8.16 18.11
CA LEU A 514 5.33 9.28 19.03
C LEU A 514 5.52 8.93 20.51
N PRO A 515 5.02 7.80 21.04
CA PRO A 515 5.22 7.44 22.45
C PRO A 515 6.69 7.28 22.81
N ARG A 516 7.46 6.62 21.94
CA ARG A 516 8.91 6.43 22.15
C ARG A 516 9.65 7.75 22.12
N SER A 517 9.31 8.63 21.17
CA SER A 517 9.90 9.97 21.07
C SER A 517 9.63 10.83 22.30
N ILE A 518 8.42 10.76 22.86
CA ILE A 518 8.05 11.48 24.09
C ILE A 518 8.87 10.96 25.28
N MET A 519 8.98 9.62 25.46
CA MET A 519 9.74 9.04 26.55
C MET A 519 11.21 9.44 26.50
N HIS A 520 11.84 9.34 25.33
CA HIS A 520 13.24 9.75 25.15
C HIS A 520 13.43 11.27 25.30
N GLY A 521 12.46 12.06 24.82
CA GLY A 521 12.48 13.52 25.03
C GLY A 521 12.40 13.91 26.49
N LEU A 522 11.58 13.21 27.29
CA LEU A 522 11.49 13.42 28.75
C LEU A 522 12.80 13.06 29.47
N LEU A 523 13.51 12.00 29.03
CA LEU A 523 14.81 11.64 29.58
C LEU A 523 15.83 12.77 29.43
N ILE A 524 15.89 13.41 28.25
CA ILE A 524 16.78 14.55 28.05
C ILE A 524 16.30 15.78 28.81
N THR A 525 14.99 16.03 28.86
CA THR A 525 14.43 17.13 29.66
C THR A 525 14.80 16.98 31.15
N PHE A 526 14.83 15.74 31.66
CA PHE A 526 15.29 15.47 33.01
C PHE A 526 16.73 15.97 33.24
N ASN A 527 17.63 15.84 32.26
CA ASN A 527 19.00 16.39 32.39
C ASN A 527 18.98 17.90 32.48
N PHE A 528 18.16 18.62 31.74
CA PHE A 528 18.02 20.08 31.89
C PHE A 528 17.49 20.46 33.26
N VAL A 529 16.48 19.75 33.78
CA VAL A 529 15.96 19.97 35.14
C VAL A 529 17.08 19.71 36.17
N GLY A 530 17.86 18.64 35.99
CA GLY A 530 18.98 18.30 36.85
C GLY A 530 20.06 19.40 36.89
N ILE A 531 20.43 19.94 35.73
CA ILE A 531 21.40 21.05 35.61
C ILE A 531 20.88 22.29 36.36
N VAL A 532 19.61 22.66 36.17
CA VAL A 532 19.01 23.79 36.88
C VAL A 532 18.97 23.55 38.37
N LEU A 533 18.57 22.37 38.84
CA LEU A 533 18.57 22.02 40.25
C LEU A 533 19.99 22.05 40.84
N MET A 534 20.97 21.50 40.16
CA MET A 534 22.37 21.53 40.63
C MET A 534 22.91 22.96 40.76
N ARG A 535 22.57 23.84 39.83
CA ARG A 535 22.90 25.26 39.92
C ARG A 535 22.32 25.91 41.19
N TYR A 536 21.03 25.67 41.48
CA TYR A 536 20.39 26.24 42.66
C TYR A 536 20.94 25.64 43.98
N ILE A 537 21.12 24.31 44.02
CA ILE A 537 21.68 23.59 45.21
C ILE A 537 23.12 24.04 45.46
N SER A 538 23.95 24.11 44.41
CA SER A 538 25.34 24.54 44.52
C SER A 538 25.45 25.97 45.07
N SER A 539 24.59 26.88 44.59
CA SER A 539 24.55 28.25 45.11
C SER A 539 23.99 28.35 46.52
N TRP A 540 23.03 27.48 46.93
CA TRP A 540 22.47 27.47 48.28
C TRP A 540 23.42 26.87 49.30
N MET A 541 24.24 25.91 48.88
CA MET A 541 25.24 25.25 49.75
C MET A 541 26.62 25.90 49.69
N ASP A 542 26.78 27.03 48.99
CA ASP A 542 28.06 27.72 48.74
C ASP A 542 29.18 26.82 48.17
N ILE A 543 28.81 25.80 47.36
CA ILE A 543 29.80 24.87 46.77
C ILE A 543 30.50 25.54 45.57
N ILE A 544 29.76 26.20 44.68
CA ILE A 544 30.30 26.89 43.51
C ILE A 544 29.58 28.24 43.39
N PRO A 545 30.33 29.35 43.20
CA PRO A 545 29.73 30.65 42.92
C PRO A 545 28.89 30.63 41.65
N ARG A 546 27.77 31.35 41.65
CA ARG A 546 26.84 31.39 40.48
C ARG A 546 27.52 31.77 39.19
N GLU A 547 28.40 32.77 39.25
CA GLU A 547 29.14 33.24 38.06
C GLU A 547 30.04 32.15 37.48
N THR A 548 30.71 31.36 38.31
CA THR A 548 31.57 30.23 37.90
C THR A 548 30.72 29.11 37.28
N PHE A 549 29.55 28.81 37.86
CA PHE A 549 28.63 27.81 37.35
C PHE A 549 28.09 28.24 35.99
N ASP A 550 27.59 29.48 35.88
CA ASP A 550 27.00 30.03 34.64
C ASP A 550 28.05 30.15 33.54
N TYR A 551 29.33 30.41 33.85
CA TYR A 551 30.42 30.45 32.89
C TYR A 551 30.66 29.10 32.17
N SER A 552 30.45 27.97 32.85
CA SER A 552 30.74 26.63 32.31
C SER A 552 29.49 25.79 32.03
N ILE A 553 28.29 26.38 32.17
CA ILE A 553 27.01 25.63 32.07
C ILE A 553 26.78 25.05 30.68
N GLU A 554 27.23 25.71 29.61
CA GLU A 554 27.10 25.25 28.24
C GLU A 554 27.92 23.96 28.02
N THR A 555 29.13 23.88 28.61
CA THR A 555 29.98 22.68 28.57
C THR A 555 29.31 21.51 29.31
N MET A 556 28.82 21.74 30.52
CA MET A 556 28.09 20.75 31.29
C MET A 556 26.87 20.25 30.54
N SER A 557 26.09 21.17 29.95
CA SER A 557 24.89 20.83 29.20
C SER A 557 25.21 20.03 27.94
N THR A 558 26.24 20.43 27.18
CA THR A 558 26.66 19.71 25.94
C THR A 558 27.06 18.28 26.24
N ILE A 559 27.83 18.06 27.33
CA ILE A 559 28.26 16.72 27.75
C ILE A 559 27.06 15.88 28.24
N CYS A 560 26.23 16.42 29.16
CA CYS A 560 25.08 15.69 29.69
C CYS A 560 24.07 15.32 28.65
N ILE A 561 23.70 16.28 27.77
CA ILE A 561 22.71 16.06 26.70
C ILE A 561 23.28 15.14 25.62
N GLY A 562 24.55 15.33 25.22
CA GLY A 562 25.24 14.42 24.29
C GLY A 562 25.30 12.99 24.82
N PHE A 563 25.65 12.79 26.10
CA PHE A 563 25.66 11.48 26.75
C PHE A 563 24.25 10.85 26.78
N ALA A 564 23.22 11.61 27.19
CA ALA A 564 21.84 11.13 27.21
C ALA A 564 21.36 10.72 25.80
N ALA A 565 21.73 11.49 24.77
CA ALA A 565 21.43 11.16 23.38
C ALA A 565 22.14 9.88 22.91
N PHE A 566 23.40 9.62 23.36
CA PHE A 566 24.09 8.35 23.11
C PHE A 566 23.43 7.16 23.82
N VAL A 567 22.91 7.34 25.04
CA VAL A 567 22.15 6.31 25.77
C VAL A 567 20.87 5.94 24.97
N ILE A 568 20.16 6.93 24.44
CA ILE A 568 19.00 6.71 23.57
C ILE A 568 19.40 6.00 22.28
N LEU A 569 20.48 6.46 21.62
CA LEU A 569 20.99 5.83 20.39
C LEU A 569 21.39 4.37 20.65
N PHE A 570 22.01 4.08 21.80
CA PHE A 570 22.34 2.71 22.20
C PHE A 570 21.09 1.82 22.19
N LYS A 571 20.01 2.25 22.81
CA LYS A 571 18.73 1.53 22.83
C LYS A 571 18.13 1.35 21.44
N VAL A 572 18.12 2.39 20.62
CA VAL A 572 17.61 2.35 19.23
C VAL A 572 18.44 1.41 18.35
N CYS A 573 19.73 1.23 18.62
CA CYS A 573 20.61 0.32 17.89
C CYS A 573 20.42 -1.15 18.24
N MET A 574 19.73 -1.49 19.31
CA MET A 574 19.50 -2.89 19.73
C MET A 574 18.68 -3.68 18.68
N PRO A 575 18.99 -4.97 18.44
CA PRO A 575 20.16 -5.73 18.92
C PRO A 575 21.46 -5.32 18.21
N PHE A 576 22.55 -5.36 18.95
CA PHE A 576 23.86 -5.03 18.39
C PHE A 576 24.39 -6.12 17.46
N LYS A 577 24.85 -5.69 16.29
CA LYS A 577 25.64 -6.48 15.35
C LYS A 577 27.08 -5.93 15.32
N PRO A 578 28.10 -6.69 14.89
CA PRO A 578 29.50 -6.23 14.92
C PRO A 578 29.73 -4.85 14.28
N TRP A 579 29.11 -4.59 13.13
CA TRP A 579 29.23 -3.31 12.44
C TRP A 579 28.64 -2.12 13.24
N LYS A 580 27.59 -2.35 14.06
CA LYS A 580 27.00 -1.33 14.92
C LYS A 580 27.91 -0.98 16.09
N ILE A 581 28.69 -1.95 16.61
CA ILE A 581 29.68 -1.70 17.63
C ILE A 581 30.77 -0.77 17.06
N GLY A 582 31.27 -1.08 15.86
CA GLY A 582 32.22 -0.20 15.15
C GLY A 582 31.65 1.20 14.92
N LEU A 583 30.40 1.30 14.45
CA LEU A 583 29.71 2.58 14.30
C LEU A 583 29.65 3.34 15.64
N PHE A 584 29.26 2.68 16.72
CA PHE A 584 29.11 3.32 18.02
C PHE A 584 30.44 3.85 18.55
N VAL A 585 31.53 3.07 18.40
CA VAL A 585 32.89 3.49 18.77
C VAL A 585 33.32 4.71 17.92
N PHE A 586 33.03 4.70 16.61
CA PHE A 586 33.31 5.82 15.72
C PHE A 586 32.54 7.09 16.14
N LEU A 587 31.25 6.97 16.46
CA LEU A 587 30.43 8.11 16.84
C LEU A 587 30.84 8.71 18.19
N ILE A 588 31.10 7.88 19.21
CA ILE A 588 31.56 8.36 20.51
C ILE A 588 32.96 8.94 20.39
N GLY A 589 33.86 8.26 19.67
CA GLY A 589 35.22 8.75 19.45
C GLY A 589 35.23 10.08 18.68
N GLY A 590 34.40 10.20 17.62
CA GLY A 590 34.26 11.44 16.88
C GLY A 590 33.67 12.58 17.71
N PHE A 591 32.61 12.34 18.47
CA PHE A 591 32.01 13.33 19.37
C PHE A 591 33.01 13.81 20.43
N THR A 592 33.74 12.87 21.03
CA THR A 592 34.74 13.19 22.05
C THR A 592 35.92 13.98 21.43
N ALA A 593 36.40 13.55 20.26
CA ALA A 593 37.47 14.26 19.56
C ALA A 593 37.07 15.71 19.21
N ASP A 594 35.82 15.90 18.73
CA ASP A 594 35.29 17.22 18.40
C ASP A 594 35.24 18.13 19.64
N ILE A 595 34.81 17.62 20.79
CA ILE A 595 34.82 18.38 22.04
C ILE A 595 36.23 18.83 22.42
N PHE A 596 37.27 18.00 22.18
CA PHE A 596 38.66 18.39 22.53
C PHE A 596 39.30 19.28 21.46
N ILE A 597 39.10 19.02 20.19
CA ILE A 597 39.75 19.70 19.08
C ILE A 597 39.09 21.05 18.75
N LEU A 598 37.77 21.08 18.74
CA LEU A 598 36.98 22.26 18.34
C LEU A 598 36.48 23.09 19.52
N ARG A 599 36.90 22.73 20.73
CA ARG A 599 36.49 23.34 22.01
C ARG A 599 36.52 24.87 21.98
N ASP A 600 37.68 25.43 21.67
CA ASP A 600 37.94 26.87 21.80
C ASP A 600 37.69 27.62 20.45
N PHE A 601 37.74 26.88 19.32
CA PHE A 601 37.61 27.49 18.00
C PHE A 601 36.17 27.58 17.49
N LEU A 602 35.37 26.54 17.72
CA LEU A 602 34.00 26.42 17.14
C LEU A 602 32.90 26.30 18.20
N LEU A 603 33.16 25.53 19.27
CA LEU A 603 32.13 25.16 20.23
C LEU A 603 32.02 26.12 21.43
N ASP A 604 33.01 26.97 21.61
CA ASP A 604 33.14 27.93 22.74
C ASP A 604 32.89 27.29 24.12
N LEU A 605 33.43 26.07 24.32
CA LEU A 605 33.25 25.31 25.57
C LEU A 605 34.25 25.75 26.62
N LYS A 606 33.77 26.24 27.74
CA LYS A 606 34.60 26.72 28.85
C LYS A 606 35.03 25.56 29.77
N PRO A 607 36.20 25.66 30.47
CA PRO A 607 36.65 24.65 31.40
C PRO A 607 35.69 24.55 32.59
N MET A 608 35.40 23.33 33.04
CA MET A 608 34.62 23.06 34.24
C MET A 608 35.54 22.89 35.48
N CYS A 609 35.11 23.36 36.65
CA CYS A 609 35.73 23.04 37.90
C CYS A 609 35.46 21.58 38.29
N PHE A 610 36.25 21.06 39.25
CA PHE A 610 36.19 19.65 39.66
C PHE A 610 34.80 19.27 40.16
N GLU A 611 34.16 20.13 40.94
CA GLU A 611 32.81 19.92 41.50
C GLU A 611 31.77 19.79 40.41
N MET A 612 31.87 20.61 39.33
CA MET A 612 31.00 20.49 38.17
C MET A 612 31.22 19.18 37.42
N VAL A 613 32.44 18.70 37.31
CA VAL A 613 32.73 17.39 36.70
C VAL A 613 32.08 16.27 37.50
N VAL A 614 32.13 16.32 38.81
CA VAL A 614 31.46 15.34 39.70
C VAL A 614 29.94 15.41 39.52
N MET A 615 29.35 16.61 39.50
CA MET A 615 27.92 16.81 39.29
C MET A 615 27.48 16.28 37.90
N THR A 616 28.27 16.50 36.87
CA THR A 616 28.05 15.94 35.53
C THR A 616 28.02 14.41 35.55
N GLY A 617 29.00 13.79 36.26
CA GLY A 617 29.05 12.33 36.42
C GLY A 617 27.83 11.75 37.18
N ILE A 618 27.35 12.44 38.21
CA ILE A 618 26.13 12.04 38.94
C ILE A 618 24.91 12.09 38.00
N LEU A 619 24.77 13.15 37.18
CA LEU A 619 23.66 13.31 36.29
C LEU A 619 23.69 12.27 35.15
N MET A 620 24.87 11.95 34.62
CA MET A 620 25.06 10.88 33.65
C MET A 620 24.66 9.52 34.23
N GLY A 621 25.07 9.21 35.49
CA GLY A 621 24.66 7.98 36.18
C GLY A 621 23.14 7.91 36.40
N ALA A 622 22.53 9.02 36.84
CA ALA A 622 21.08 9.12 36.96
C ALA A 622 20.35 8.90 35.64
N THR A 623 20.91 9.42 34.54
CA THR A 623 20.33 9.23 33.18
C THR A 623 20.29 7.75 32.81
N VAL A 624 21.37 6.99 33.06
CA VAL A 624 21.39 5.54 32.76
C VAL A 624 20.37 4.80 33.64
N LEU A 625 20.26 5.16 34.91
CA LEU A 625 19.30 4.53 35.80
C LEU A 625 17.87 4.80 35.43
N ILE A 626 17.53 6.04 35.04
CA ILE A 626 16.19 6.41 34.62
C ILE A 626 15.84 5.71 33.30
N GLU A 627 16.79 5.61 32.33
CA GLU A 627 16.55 4.89 31.10
C GLU A 627 16.32 3.39 31.34
N ALA A 628 17.07 2.77 32.24
CA ALA A 628 16.86 1.38 32.65
C ALA A 628 15.47 1.18 33.28
N LEU A 629 15.04 2.08 34.15
CA LEU A 629 13.70 2.06 34.74
C LEU A 629 12.61 2.34 33.70
N SER A 630 12.80 3.32 32.84
CA SER A 630 11.84 3.64 31.78
C SER A 630 11.62 2.46 30.83
N SER A 631 12.68 1.72 30.53
CA SER A 631 12.62 0.52 29.70
C SER A 631 11.79 -0.60 30.33
N PHE A 632 11.81 -0.72 31.66
CA PHE A 632 10.97 -1.66 32.39
C PHE A 632 9.48 -1.29 32.31
N PHE A 633 9.17 0.01 32.38
CA PHE A 633 7.80 0.52 32.31
C PHE A 633 7.32 0.83 30.89
N GLU A 634 8.19 0.78 29.87
CA GLU A 634 7.88 1.21 28.48
C GLU A 634 6.63 0.52 27.92
N ARG A 635 6.47 -0.78 28.19
CA ARG A 635 5.30 -1.54 27.73
C ARG A 635 4.01 -0.99 28.30
N HIS A 636 3.99 -0.73 29.60
CA HIS A 636 2.80 -0.24 30.31
C HIS A 636 2.43 1.20 29.94
N ILE A 637 3.43 2.05 29.75
CA ILE A 637 3.23 3.46 29.38
C ILE A 637 2.81 3.55 27.92
N THR A 638 3.40 2.74 27.04
CA THR A 638 3.04 2.70 25.61
C THR A 638 1.60 2.23 25.44
N ASP A 639 1.17 1.17 26.14
CA ASP A 639 -0.19 0.65 26.07
C ASP A 639 -1.22 1.68 26.56
N ASN A 640 -0.92 2.43 27.62
CA ASN A 640 -1.79 3.49 28.14
C ASN A 640 -1.85 4.70 27.20
N LEU A 641 -0.72 5.11 26.62
CA LEU A 641 -0.67 6.20 25.64
C LEU A 641 -1.43 5.82 24.36
N LEU A 642 -1.28 4.59 23.89
CA LEU A 642 -2.02 4.09 22.74
C LEU A 642 -3.53 4.00 23.01
N ALA A 643 -3.93 3.59 24.23
CA ALA A 643 -5.34 3.59 24.65
C ALA A 643 -5.91 5.00 24.66
N PHE A 644 -5.18 5.96 25.20
CA PHE A 644 -5.54 7.39 25.20
C PHE A 644 -5.66 7.95 23.77
N GLN A 645 -4.71 7.63 22.91
CA GLN A 645 -4.69 8.08 21.51
C GLN A 645 -5.86 7.49 20.72
N ARG A 646 -6.17 6.19 20.90
CA ARG A 646 -7.34 5.54 20.29
C ARG A 646 -8.64 6.16 20.75
N TYR A 647 -8.77 6.44 22.04
CA TYR A 647 -9.94 7.12 22.60
C TYR A 647 -10.18 8.48 21.92
N TRP A 648 -9.15 9.32 21.79
CA TRP A 648 -9.28 10.61 21.13
C TRP A 648 -9.53 10.50 19.62
N LYS A 649 -8.92 9.53 18.96
CA LYS A 649 -9.18 9.23 17.53
C LYS A 649 -10.66 8.89 17.33
N ASP A 650 -11.23 8.03 18.17
CA ASP A 650 -12.66 7.67 18.13
C ASP A 650 -13.57 8.86 18.41
N VAL A 651 -13.22 9.70 19.36
CA VAL A 651 -13.95 10.96 19.65
C VAL A 651 -13.93 11.88 18.42
N PHE A 652 -12.77 12.03 17.77
CA PHE A 652 -12.63 12.86 16.56
C PHE A 652 -13.42 12.28 15.37
N ILE A 653 -13.38 10.98 15.16
CA ILE A 653 -14.15 10.28 14.11
C ILE A 653 -15.65 10.50 14.35
N ARG A 654 -16.13 10.30 15.59
CA ARG A 654 -17.55 10.54 15.95
C ARG A 654 -17.96 11.99 15.75
N MET A 655 -17.09 12.95 16.07
CA MET A 655 -17.37 14.38 15.84
C MET A 655 -17.39 14.73 14.34
N SER A 656 -16.49 14.16 13.56
CA SER A 656 -16.41 14.34 12.11
C SER A 656 -17.61 13.69 11.39
N ALA A 657 -18.03 12.49 11.81
CA ALA A 657 -19.21 11.81 11.31
C ALA A 657 -20.50 12.61 11.62
N LYS A 658 -20.62 13.15 12.85
CA LYS A 658 -21.73 14.05 13.20
C LYS A 658 -21.74 15.32 12.36
N ARG A 659 -20.58 15.88 11.99
CA ARG A 659 -20.48 17.02 11.08
C ARG A 659 -20.87 16.67 9.64
N LYS A 660 -20.52 15.47 9.15
CA LYS A 660 -20.92 15.00 7.81
C LYS A 660 -22.42 14.71 7.75
N ALA A 661 -22.96 13.98 8.71
CA ALA A 661 -24.40 13.71 8.80
C ALA A 661 -25.24 15.00 8.94
N GLY A 662 -24.74 16.00 9.66
CA GLY A 662 -25.38 17.33 9.72
C GLY A 662 -25.34 18.10 8.40
N LYS A 663 -24.32 17.88 7.55
CA LYS A 663 -24.23 18.47 6.20
C LYS A 663 -25.07 17.72 5.16
N GLU A 664 -25.22 16.40 5.27
CA GLU A 664 -26.05 15.59 4.37
C GLU A 664 -27.53 15.80 4.64
N ASN A 665 -27.96 15.83 5.91
CA ASN A 665 -29.33 16.22 6.28
C ASN A 665 -29.68 17.66 5.87
N GLY A 666 -28.71 18.59 5.84
CA GLY A 666 -28.87 19.92 5.29
C GLY A 666 -29.03 19.95 3.77
N LYS A 667 -28.39 19.04 3.04
CA LYS A 667 -28.52 18.96 1.57
C LYS A 667 -29.83 18.30 1.11
N HIS A 668 -30.33 17.28 1.83
CA HIS A 668 -31.61 16.64 1.51
C HIS A 668 -32.82 17.56 1.75
N LEU A 669 -32.74 18.49 2.71
CA LEU A 669 -33.78 19.50 2.92
C LEU A 669 -33.77 20.63 1.88
N LEU A 670 -32.64 20.84 1.19
CA LEU A 670 -32.49 21.89 0.18
C LEU A 670 -33.03 21.49 -1.22
N CYS A 671 -33.36 20.20 -1.42
CA CYS A 671 -33.83 19.72 -2.72
C CYS A 671 -35.36 19.56 -2.84
N GLN A 672 -36.13 19.77 -1.77
CA GLN A 672 -37.57 19.50 -1.77
C GLN A 672 -38.51 20.73 -1.68
N ASP A 673 -38.03 21.95 -1.40
CA ASP A 673 -38.91 23.09 -1.27
C ASP A 673 -38.37 24.39 -1.95
N SER A 674 -39.27 25.17 -2.47
CA SER A 674 -38.99 26.39 -3.22
C SER A 674 -38.25 27.48 -2.39
N PRO A 675 -37.49 28.41 -3.04
CA PRO A 675 -36.43 29.22 -2.42
C PRO A 675 -36.89 30.20 -1.31
N GLU A 676 -38.15 30.46 -1.15
CA GLU A 676 -38.61 31.49 -0.21
C GLU A 676 -38.83 31.03 1.23
N ASN A 677 -39.03 29.69 1.45
CA ASN A 677 -39.29 29.16 2.80
C ASN A 677 -38.08 28.60 3.54
N VAL A 678 -36.95 28.42 2.85
CA VAL A 678 -35.75 27.76 3.41
C VAL A 678 -34.97 28.65 4.39
N LEU A 679 -35.01 29.98 4.19
CA LEU A 679 -34.25 30.91 5.03
C LEU A 679 -34.86 31.06 6.45
N PHE A 680 -36.18 30.90 6.59
CA PHE A 680 -36.87 31.05 7.86
C PHE A 680 -36.76 29.82 8.78
N ILE A 681 -36.72 28.61 8.22
CA ILE A 681 -36.64 27.35 8.98
C ILE A 681 -35.23 27.16 9.55
N GLN A 682 -34.18 27.62 8.87
CA GLN A 682 -32.80 27.47 9.31
C GLN A 682 -32.44 28.41 10.48
N THR A 683 -33.02 29.59 10.56
CA THR A 683 -32.84 30.52 11.69
C THR A 683 -33.53 30.02 12.97
N ASP A 684 -34.69 29.40 12.88
CA ASP A 684 -35.39 28.88 14.05
C ASP A 684 -34.72 27.61 14.65
N ARG A 685 -34.11 26.75 13.85
CA ARG A 685 -33.38 25.59 14.37
C ARG A 685 -32.03 25.93 15.01
N ILE A 686 -31.31 26.92 14.47
CA ILE A 686 -30.06 27.41 15.09
C ILE A 686 -30.38 28.09 16.42
N LEU A 687 -31.46 28.85 16.48
CA LEU A 687 -31.89 29.54 17.69
C LEU A 687 -32.46 28.58 18.76
N SER A 688 -33.15 27.51 18.36
CA SER A 688 -33.68 26.52 19.32
C SER A 688 -32.56 25.60 19.88
N GLY A 689 -31.48 25.34 19.13
CA GLY A 689 -30.32 24.58 19.60
C GLY A 689 -29.45 25.34 20.61
N THR A 690 -29.20 26.60 20.35
CA THR A 690 -28.40 27.50 21.23
C THR A 690 -29.19 28.00 22.44
N ALA A 691 -30.51 28.07 22.37
CA ALA A 691 -31.36 28.55 23.46
C ALA A 691 -31.61 27.53 24.59
N ARG A 692 -31.31 26.25 24.40
CA ARG A 692 -31.47 25.22 25.46
C ARG A 692 -30.41 25.28 26.57
N HIS A 693 -29.27 25.92 26.32
CA HIS A 693 -28.17 26.00 27.28
C HIS A 693 -27.73 27.43 27.66
N ALA A 694 -28.47 28.46 27.24
CA ALA A 694 -28.14 29.85 27.55
C ALA A 694 -28.87 30.34 28.80
N SER A 695 -28.15 31.11 29.64
CA SER A 695 -28.73 31.74 30.83
C SER A 695 -29.83 32.75 30.46
N PRO A 696 -30.76 33.08 31.38
CA PRO A 696 -31.89 33.96 31.10
C PRO A 696 -31.50 35.36 30.57
N GLN A 697 -30.34 35.87 30.92
CA GLN A 697 -29.82 37.14 30.42
C GLN A 697 -29.37 37.09 28.95
N ARG A 698 -28.77 35.99 28.52
CA ARG A 698 -28.37 35.80 27.10
C ARG A 698 -29.57 35.61 26.16
N LYS A 699 -30.67 35.01 26.64
CA LYS A 699 -31.93 34.93 25.87
C LYS A 699 -32.58 36.30 25.61
N LYS A 700 -32.46 37.25 26.52
CA LYS A 700 -32.95 38.62 26.33
C LYS A 700 -32.09 39.45 25.35
N SER A 701 -30.77 39.25 25.36
CA SER A 701 -29.85 39.89 24.41
C SER A 701 -30.04 39.38 22.98
N LEU A 702 -30.24 38.06 22.79
CA LEU A 702 -30.49 37.48 21.48
C LEU A 702 -31.84 37.96 20.88
N LYS A 703 -32.88 38.08 21.70
CA LYS A 703 -34.18 38.65 21.25
C LYS A 703 -34.11 40.13 20.87
N ARG A 704 -33.28 40.94 21.56
CA ARG A 704 -33.07 42.34 21.20
C ARG A 704 -32.26 42.51 19.90
N LEU A 705 -31.31 41.62 19.61
CA LEU A 705 -30.56 41.63 18.34
C LEU A 705 -31.42 41.25 17.12
N LEU A 706 -32.47 40.46 17.33
CA LEU A 706 -33.42 40.09 16.28
C LEU A 706 -34.52 41.12 16.02
N HIS A 707 -34.82 41.97 17.01
CA HIS A 707 -35.87 42.99 16.88
C HIS A 707 -35.35 44.35 16.36
N ASN A 708 -34.05 44.61 16.45
CA ASN A 708 -33.42 45.81 15.87
C ASN A 708 -32.81 45.43 14.52
N GLY A 709 -33.65 45.40 13.49
CA GLY A 709 -33.37 44.95 12.15
C GLY A 709 -32.03 45.39 11.59
N PHE A 710 -31.31 44.41 11.08
CA PHE A 710 -30.23 44.64 10.12
C PHE A 710 -30.80 45.38 8.91
N PRO A 711 -30.11 46.40 8.38
CA PRO A 711 -30.61 47.16 7.23
C PRO A 711 -30.75 46.23 6.02
N ILE A 712 -31.97 46.26 5.48
CA ILE A 712 -32.34 45.55 4.24
C ILE A 712 -31.58 46.19 3.09
N PHE A 713 -30.77 45.42 2.39
CA PHE A 713 -30.15 45.82 1.13
C PHE A 713 -31.20 45.96 0.02
N PRO A 714 -31.15 47.01 -0.80
CA PRO A 714 -32.12 47.24 -1.87
C PRO A 714 -32.00 46.16 -2.99
N LYS A 715 -33.16 45.76 -3.46
CA LYS A 715 -33.30 44.93 -4.66
C LYS A 715 -32.73 45.65 -5.88
N GLN A 716 -31.58 45.23 -6.41
CA GLN A 716 -31.25 45.30 -7.84
C GLN A 716 -29.94 44.57 -8.16
N GLY A 717 -29.99 43.67 -9.13
CA GLY A 717 -28.85 43.27 -9.98
C GLY A 717 -28.07 42.08 -9.54
N ASN A 718 -28.03 41.09 -10.41
CA ASN A 718 -27.22 39.85 -10.43
C ASN A 718 -25.84 40.00 -9.76
N MET A 719 -25.66 39.37 -8.58
CA MET A 719 -24.33 39.04 -8.05
C MET A 719 -24.17 37.53 -7.88
N PRO A 720 -23.01 36.98 -8.20
CA PRO A 720 -22.79 35.53 -8.12
C PRO A 720 -22.71 35.02 -6.68
N TYR A 721 -23.32 33.89 -6.44
CA TYR A 721 -23.50 33.20 -5.16
C TYR A 721 -22.22 32.95 -4.31
N THR A 722 -21.05 33.20 -4.85
CA THR A 722 -19.76 33.00 -4.17
C THR A 722 -19.44 34.04 -3.10
N PHE A 723 -20.10 35.17 -3.10
CA PHE A 723 -19.81 36.29 -2.16
C PHE A 723 -20.54 36.14 -0.81
N LEU A 724 -21.70 35.50 -0.80
CA LEU A 724 -22.51 35.32 0.42
C LEU A 724 -21.93 34.23 1.38
N ILE A 725 -21.18 33.28 0.87
CA ILE A 725 -20.60 32.19 1.67
C ILE A 725 -19.35 32.66 2.44
N ARG A 726 -18.69 33.71 1.98
CA ARG A 726 -17.46 34.20 2.62
C ARG A 726 -17.75 35.06 3.89
N HIS A 727 -18.89 35.73 3.95
CA HIS A 727 -19.23 36.62 5.09
C HIS A 727 -19.83 35.85 6.29
N CYS A 728 -20.41 34.68 6.10
CA CYS A 728 -20.91 33.85 7.19
C CYS A 728 -19.81 32.97 7.88
N ARG A 729 -18.54 33.10 7.50
CA ARG A 729 -17.42 32.43 8.14
C ARG A 729 -16.70 33.25 9.22
N GLU A 730 -16.99 34.51 9.32
CA GLU A 730 -16.34 35.44 10.26
C GLU A 730 -17.26 35.93 11.40
N VAL A 731 -18.45 35.37 11.54
CA VAL A 731 -19.33 35.54 12.70
C VAL A 731 -19.66 34.13 13.24
#